data_fee1edc28c53f650a7b213cdefd2cf37
#
_entry.id   fee1edc28c53f650a7b213cdefd2cf37
#
_cell.length_a   1.000
_cell.length_b   1.000
_cell.length_c   1.000
_cell.angle_alpha   90.00
_cell.angle_beta   90.00
_cell.angle_gamma   90.00
#
_symmetry.space_group_name_H-M   'P 1'
#
loop_
_entity.id
_entity.type
_entity.pdbx_description
1 polymer ?
#
loop_
_entity_poly.entity_id
_entity_poly.type
_entity_poly.pdbx_seq_one_letter_code
_entity_poly.pdbx_strand_id
1 'polypeptide(L)'
;MAKLVVLKIIDGSFEQGFTVMQEIGEENKRPSSTTLGKLPPLPEMRLYYSHWKESYWRLESRYRITVKKGQKPNVSVLDDCENASKMLRARLNTWFLAEDYRNIREKWLQQLSPEDEIRILIQTEDSQMRALPWNLLEFLEGYPKAEIAISALNLEAPQQRHFSPKSHVNILSIVGNSDGIDTDADQVLLDQLPQTYIERLVAPDRKTLTDQLWKTAWDILFFAGHSTSQDGKGRIFLNKTDSLTMGELKYALQKSVANGLQLAIFNSCDGLDIARELAELNIPQIIVMREPVPDLVAQEFLAYFLSEYAQGKSLYLSVRAARERLQGMEDRFPCATWLPLICQNPTVSPPLWQDFLEPEPTPDTEPTPTPTTMSAHLRLAIALLTSLSAAALIGAVRFFGLLQPIELAAFDHLMRMRPPEPPDSRLLVVAIDDEDLRQQSQKEDLKGAISDRNLAKLLDLLTKHQPRAIGLDLYSSRYANQLPPQLPALTSQFRHNENLITICKVGYDKANPYGNAPPPEIPPDSFRVGFSDFVMDGDEIVRRHLLGMNPQLQQESRCQVPTAFSIELALRYLRYLQTDSDTAETGFYPPVGNETFKIQLKQQPKDFIPVPHGYASLSYPARQAIFPSLPSRVGGYQAQGLAGGKGSQILLNYRAGNDLRNIATQKSLSWFISQENPPSPQELDQLIREKVVLIGVTAREKEDYHKTPYGNTQDDLIPGVFIHAHMLSQVLSAALDGRPLLWAWSPWVDWAWIAGWSTLGGLVAWGVSFRSSSGKAVLPQMVLVLGVSTGVLYAVCAGCLIVWAGWVPMVPAGLGLLIAGSGVTVILSRVSSRALQ
;
A
#
# COMPACT_ATOMS: atom_id res chain seq x y z
N MET A 1 -4.44 0.17 -37.32
CA MET A 1 -4.39 1.24 -36.26
C MET A 1 -3.79 0.62 -35.02
N ALA A 2 -2.99 1.36 -34.27
CA ALA A 2 -2.44 0.82 -33.03
C ALA A 2 -3.53 0.69 -31.96
N LYS A 3 -3.65 -0.49 -31.37
CA LYS A 3 -4.56 -0.81 -30.28
C LYS A 3 -3.81 -0.85 -28.95
N LEU A 4 -4.44 -0.33 -27.92
CA LEU A 4 -3.93 -0.39 -26.57
C LEU A 4 -4.84 -1.32 -25.73
N VAL A 5 -4.24 -2.33 -25.14
CA VAL A 5 -4.89 -3.22 -24.16
C VAL A 5 -4.22 -3.02 -22.82
N VAL A 6 -4.98 -2.67 -21.80
CA VAL A 6 -4.48 -2.51 -20.44
C VAL A 6 -5.13 -3.57 -19.55
N LEU A 7 -4.32 -4.45 -19.00
CA LEU A 7 -4.73 -5.45 -18.00
C LEU A 7 -4.31 -4.95 -16.62
N LYS A 8 -5.27 -4.46 -15.85
CA LYS A 8 -5.06 -3.98 -14.47
C LYS A 8 -5.35 -5.12 -13.51
N ILE A 9 -4.32 -5.59 -12.81
CA ILE A 9 -4.45 -6.55 -11.73
C ILE A 9 -4.64 -5.73 -10.46
N ILE A 10 -5.92 -5.60 -10.04
CA ILE A 10 -6.34 -4.59 -9.07
C ILE A 10 -6.10 -5.07 -7.64
N ASP A 11 -6.45 -6.34 -7.37
CA ASP A 11 -6.45 -6.92 -6.02
C ASP A 11 -6.34 -8.44 -6.09
N GLY A 12 -5.82 -9.04 -5.02
CA GLY A 12 -5.74 -10.49 -4.89
C GLY A 12 -4.37 -11.00 -4.47
N SER A 13 -4.25 -12.30 -4.45
CA SER A 13 -2.99 -13.03 -4.22
C SER A 13 -3.05 -14.38 -4.95
N PHE A 14 -1.92 -15.07 -5.05
CA PHE A 14 -1.90 -16.41 -5.63
C PHE A 14 -2.76 -17.40 -4.85
N GLU A 15 -2.99 -17.17 -3.56
CA GLU A 15 -3.84 -17.99 -2.70
C GLU A 15 -5.35 -17.72 -2.90
N GLN A 16 -5.71 -16.47 -3.24
CA GLN A 16 -7.13 -16.03 -3.34
C GLN A 16 -7.59 -15.83 -4.79
N GLY A 17 -6.65 -15.83 -5.72
CA GLY A 17 -6.88 -15.40 -7.10
C GLY A 17 -6.81 -13.88 -7.22
N PHE A 18 -6.80 -13.37 -8.45
CA PHE A 18 -6.65 -11.94 -8.73
C PHE A 18 -7.86 -11.40 -9.48
N THR A 19 -8.30 -10.21 -9.09
CA THR A 19 -9.28 -9.44 -9.85
C THR A 19 -8.57 -8.68 -10.96
N VAL A 20 -8.99 -8.90 -12.20
CA VAL A 20 -8.39 -8.29 -13.38
C VAL A 20 -9.42 -7.44 -14.09
N MET A 21 -9.07 -6.20 -14.38
CA MET A 21 -9.84 -5.29 -15.23
C MET A 21 -9.07 -5.09 -16.53
N GLN A 22 -9.76 -5.37 -17.64
CA GLN A 22 -9.25 -5.14 -18.98
C GLN A 22 -9.88 -3.90 -19.58
N GLU A 23 -9.05 -3.07 -20.18
CA GLU A 23 -9.46 -1.96 -21.00
C GLU A 23 -8.89 -2.14 -22.40
N ILE A 24 -9.74 -2.00 -23.44
CA ILE A 24 -9.31 -2.06 -24.85
C ILE A 24 -9.71 -0.75 -25.52
N GLY A 25 -8.81 -0.17 -26.30
CA GLY A 25 -9.06 1.06 -27.04
C GLY A 25 -8.06 1.31 -28.15
N GLU A 26 -8.20 2.42 -28.82
CA GLU A 26 -7.18 2.96 -29.74
C GLU A 26 -6.19 3.79 -28.93
N GLU A 27 -4.95 3.83 -29.39
CA GLU A 27 -3.92 4.64 -28.78
C GLU A 27 -4.32 6.11 -28.66
N ASN A 28 -4.02 6.74 -27.51
CA ASN A 28 -4.36 8.14 -27.22
C ASN A 28 -5.88 8.47 -27.20
N LYS A 29 -6.75 7.44 -27.22
CA LYS A 29 -8.20 7.60 -27.06
C LYS A 29 -8.68 6.95 -25.76
N ARG A 30 -9.90 7.29 -25.35
CA ARG A 30 -10.55 6.59 -24.23
C ARG A 30 -10.79 5.13 -24.58
N PRO A 31 -10.71 4.21 -23.59
CA PRO A 31 -11.03 2.81 -23.82
C PRO A 31 -12.40 2.67 -24.46
N SER A 32 -12.49 1.84 -25.51
CA SER A 32 -13.76 1.51 -26.17
C SER A 32 -14.56 0.47 -25.38
N SER A 33 -13.89 -0.30 -24.55
CA SER A 33 -14.52 -1.29 -23.67
C SER A 33 -13.71 -1.48 -22.38
N THR A 34 -14.45 -1.79 -21.31
CA THR A 34 -13.89 -2.22 -20.02
C THR A 34 -14.58 -3.50 -19.60
N THR A 35 -13.80 -4.51 -19.23
CA THR A 35 -14.30 -5.84 -18.85
C THR A 35 -13.61 -6.28 -17.55
N LEU A 36 -14.38 -6.85 -16.63
CA LEU A 36 -13.87 -7.45 -15.40
C LEU A 36 -13.82 -8.97 -15.54
N GLY A 37 -12.78 -9.59 -15.03
CA GLY A 37 -12.60 -11.02 -14.91
C GLY A 37 -11.80 -11.36 -13.66
N LYS A 38 -11.66 -12.66 -13.39
CA LYS A 38 -10.90 -13.13 -12.25
C LYS A 38 -9.94 -14.24 -12.67
N LEU A 39 -8.69 -14.13 -12.28
CA LEU A 39 -7.76 -15.26 -12.31
C LEU A 39 -7.99 -16.07 -11.02
N PRO A 40 -8.28 -17.37 -11.12
CA PRO A 40 -8.55 -18.19 -9.93
C PRO A 40 -7.30 -18.37 -9.06
N PRO A 41 -7.46 -18.87 -7.82
CA PRO A 41 -6.33 -19.21 -6.96
C PRO A 41 -5.36 -20.17 -7.64
N LEU A 42 -4.06 -19.87 -7.56
CA LEU A 42 -2.99 -20.75 -8.07
C LEU A 42 -1.72 -20.59 -7.22
N PRO A 43 -1.72 -21.01 -5.94
CA PRO A 43 -0.60 -20.82 -5.03
C PRO A 43 0.69 -21.48 -5.51
N GLU A 44 0.59 -22.56 -6.28
CA GLU A 44 1.75 -23.27 -6.82
C GLU A 44 2.52 -22.48 -7.89
N MET A 45 1.96 -21.41 -8.45
CA MET A 45 2.65 -20.58 -9.46
C MET A 45 3.98 -20.04 -8.93
N ARG A 46 4.03 -19.68 -7.64
CA ARG A 46 5.25 -19.24 -6.96
C ARG A 46 6.33 -20.31 -6.99
N LEU A 47 5.95 -21.57 -6.75
CA LEU A 47 6.89 -22.68 -6.76
C LEU A 47 7.42 -22.96 -8.18
N TYR A 48 6.54 -22.92 -9.20
CA TYR A 48 6.98 -23.09 -10.60
C TYR A 48 7.94 -21.98 -11.04
N TYR A 49 7.65 -20.74 -10.68
CA TYR A 49 8.53 -19.62 -10.98
C TYR A 49 9.87 -19.73 -10.25
N SER A 50 9.86 -20.03 -8.94
CA SER A 50 11.09 -20.21 -8.16
C SER A 50 11.93 -21.37 -8.67
N HIS A 51 11.31 -22.49 -9.01
CA HIS A 51 12.00 -23.65 -9.54
C HIS A 51 12.67 -23.36 -10.90
N TRP A 52 11.93 -22.67 -11.81
CA TRP A 52 12.53 -22.21 -13.05
C TRP A 52 13.71 -21.26 -12.81
N LYS A 53 13.52 -20.26 -11.94
CA LYS A 53 14.55 -19.27 -11.62
C LYS A 53 15.81 -19.91 -11.05
N GLU A 54 15.68 -20.83 -10.11
CA GLU A 54 16.82 -21.58 -9.56
C GLU A 54 17.54 -22.42 -10.63
N SER A 55 16.79 -23.11 -11.49
CA SER A 55 17.34 -23.92 -12.57
C SER A 55 18.07 -23.04 -13.59
N TYR A 56 17.52 -21.86 -13.91
CA TYR A 56 18.13 -20.88 -14.80
C TYR A 56 19.42 -20.30 -14.19
N TRP A 57 19.42 -19.92 -12.91
CA TRP A 57 20.62 -19.37 -12.24
C TRP A 57 21.77 -20.39 -12.09
N ARG A 58 21.45 -21.68 -12.04
CA ARG A 58 22.50 -22.73 -12.11
C ARG A 58 23.22 -22.74 -13.44
N LEU A 59 22.58 -22.35 -14.53
CA LEU A 59 23.22 -22.15 -15.82
C LEU A 59 24.17 -20.94 -15.78
N GLU A 60 23.70 -19.82 -15.24
CA GLU A 60 24.44 -18.56 -15.16
C GLU A 60 25.74 -18.69 -14.36
N SER A 61 25.73 -19.38 -13.22
CA SER A 61 26.93 -19.58 -12.40
C SER A 61 28.10 -20.22 -13.17
N ARG A 62 27.83 -20.85 -14.31
CA ARG A 62 28.81 -21.45 -15.20
C ARG A 62 29.23 -20.53 -16.35
N TYR A 63 28.41 -19.59 -16.78
CA TYR A 63 28.76 -18.64 -17.83
C TYR A 63 29.73 -17.55 -17.33
N ARG A 64 29.72 -17.22 -16.04
CA ARG A 64 30.65 -16.26 -15.41
C ARG A 64 32.04 -16.84 -15.14
N ILE A 65 32.18 -18.17 -15.07
CA ILE A 65 33.51 -18.82 -15.04
C ILE A 65 33.92 -18.95 -16.50
N THR A 66 34.93 -18.21 -16.92
CA THR A 66 35.54 -18.30 -18.28
C THR A 66 35.72 -19.77 -18.67
N VAL A 67 34.71 -20.31 -19.37
CA VAL A 67 34.77 -21.68 -19.86
C VAL A 67 35.83 -21.74 -20.96
N LYS A 68 36.93 -22.41 -20.70
CA LYS A 68 37.93 -22.72 -21.74
C LYS A 68 37.19 -23.31 -22.94
N LYS A 69 37.42 -22.73 -24.13
CA LYS A 69 36.85 -23.23 -25.40
C LYS A 69 36.96 -24.75 -25.47
N GLY A 70 35.84 -25.47 -25.38
CA GLY A 70 35.78 -26.90 -25.56
C GLY A 70 34.99 -27.72 -24.50
N GLN A 71 34.53 -27.15 -23.40
CA GLN A 71 33.65 -27.88 -22.44
C GLN A 71 32.18 -27.72 -22.82
N LYS A 72 31.54 -28.83 -23.18
CA LYS A 72 30.08 -28.87 -23.33
C LYS A 72 29.40 -28.71 -21.96
N PRO A 73 28.33 -27.94 -21.83
CA PRO A 73 27.57 -27.87 -20.60
C PRO A 73 27.02 -29.27 -20.24
N ASN A 74 26.89 -29.54 -18.96
CA ASN A 74 26.36 -30.81 -18.46
C ASN A 74 24.87 -30.90 -18.92
N VAL A 75 24.58 -31.88 -19.77
CA VAL A 75 23.25 -32.05 -20.42
C VAL A 75 22.12 -32.05 -19.38
N SER A 76 22.33 -32.59 -18.17
CA SER A 76 21.28 -32.62 -17.13
C SER A 76 20.83 -31.25 -16.62
N VAL A 77 21.70 -30.24 -16.59
CA VAL A 77 21.35 -28.89 -16.09
C VAL A 77 20.58 -28.09 -17.15
N LEU A 78 20.87 -28.31 -18.42
CA LEU A 78 20.12 -27.75 -19.53
C LEU A 78 18.69 -28.36 -19.55
N ASP A 79 18.63 -29.69 -19.43
CA ASP A 79 17.36 -30.44 -19.39
C ASP A 79 16.51 -30.02 -18.19
N ASP A 80 17.11 -29.80 -17.00
CA ASP A 80 16.40 -29.33 -15.80
C ASP A 80 15.78 -27.95 -16.04
N CYS A 81 16.53 -27.01 -16.63
CA CYS A 81 16.03 -25.67 -16.95
C CYS A 81 14.95 -25.72 -18.02
N GLU A 82 15.11 -26.53 -19.06
CA GLU A 82 14.12 -26.72 -20.12
C GLU A 82 12.82 -27.33 -19.59
N ASN A 83 12.90 -28.34 -18.72
CA ASN A 83 11.74 -28.95 -18.08
C ASN A 83 11.02 -27.96 -17.15
N ALA A 84 11.75 -27.24 -16.31
CA ALA A 84 11.18 -26.23 -15.43
C ALA A 84 10.50 -25.11 -16.24
N SER A 85 11.09 -24.68 -17.36
CA SER A 85 10.50 -23.68 -18.25
C SER A 85 9.20 -24.18 -18.92
N LYS A 86 9.17 -25.42 -19.41
CA LYS A 86 7.95 -26.04 -19.98
C LYS A 86 6.84 -26.12 -18.96
N MET A 87 7.14 -26.49 -17.71
CA MET A 87 6.16 -26.56 -16.62
C MET A 87 5.59 -25.19 -16.30
N LEU A 88 6.44 -24.17 -16.15
CA LEU A 88 6.00 -22.79 -15.88
C LEU A 88 5.10 -22.26 -17.02
N ARG A 89 5.53 -22.45 -18.29
CA ARG A 89 4.75 -22.04 -19.47
C ARG A 89 3.37 -22.73 -19.50
N ALA A 90 3.33 -24.04 -19.30
CA ALA A 90 2.08 -24.80 -19.32
C ALA A 90 1.12 -24.34 -18.19
N ARG A 91 1.65 -24.09 -16.98
CA ARG A 91 0.85 -23.61 -15.85
C ARG A 91 0.32 -22.21 -16.08
N LEU A 92 1.15 -21.31 -16.59
CA LEU A 92 0.76 -19.94 -16.90
C LEU A 92 -0.40 -19.95 -17.94
N ASN A 93 -0.28 -20.72 -19.01
CA ASN A 93 -1.31 -20.81 -20.03
C ASN A 93 -2.61 -21.46 -19.52
N THR A 94 -2.52 -22.52 -18.74
CA THR A 94 -3.69 -23.16 -18.11
C THR A 94 -4.43 -22.17 -17.19
N TRP A 95 -3.71 -21.32 -16.45
CA TRP A 95 -4.29 -20.33 -15.57
C TRP A 95 -5.10 -19.27 -16.32
N PHE A 96 -4.61 -18.83 -17.47
CA PHE A 96 -5.29 -17.88 -18.35
C PHE A 96 -6.46 -18.52 -19.13
N LEU A 97 -6.52 -19.86 -19.21
CA LEU A 97 -7.64 -20.57 -19.81
C LEU A 97 -8.80 -20.83 -18.83
N ALA A 98 -8.66 -20.47 -17.57
CA ALA A 98 -9.69 -20.64 -16.55
C ALA A 98 -11.03 -20.00 -16.96
N GLU A 99 -12.15 -20.61 -16.53
CA GLU A 99 -13.49 -20.16 -16.88
C GLU A 99 -13.79 -18.76 -16.34
N ASP A 100 -13.32 -18.44 -15.13
CA ASP A 100 -13.49 -17.12 -14.50
C ASP A 100 -12.80 -15.98 -15.29
N TYR A 101 -11.84 -16.31 -16.15
CA TYR A 101 -11.13 -15.37 -17.03
C TYR A 101 -11.72 -15.31 -18.46
N ARG A 102 -12.72 -16.11 -18.75
CA ARG A 102 -13.33 -16.27 -20.08
C ARG A 102 -13.82 -14.93 -20.67
N ASN A 103 -14.51 -14.12 -19.88
CA ASN A 103 -15.04 -12.83 -20.33
C ASN A 103 -13.95 -11.92 -20.94
N ILE A 104 -12.78 -11.93 -20.35
CA ILE A 104 -11.63 -11.15 -20.83
C ILE A 104 -11.13 -11.73 -22.16
N ARG A 105 -10.95 -13.04 -22.26
CA ARG A 105 -10.52 -13.70 -23.50
C ARG A 105 -11.50 -13.46 -24.66
N GLU A 106 -12.80 -13.60 -24.42
CA GLU A 106 -13.81 -13.38 -25.45
C GLU A 106 -13.79 -11.93 -25.99
N LYS A 107 -13.52 -10.95 -25.12
CA LYS A 107 -13.38 -9.56 -25.54
C LYS A 107 -12.17 -9.33 -26.43
N TRP A 108 -11.06 -10.01 -26.19
CA TRP A 108 -9.90 -9.98 -27.10
C TRP A 108 -10.29 -10.43 -28.49
N LEU A 109 -10.95 -11.60 -28.60
CA LEU A 109 -11.36 -12.17 -29.87
C LEU A 109 -12.40 -11.30 -30.62
N GLN A 110 -13.22 -10.54 -29.88
CA GLN A 110 -14.24 -9.66 -30.47
C GLN A 110 -13.69 -8.34 -30.96
N GLN A 111 -12.64 -7.79 -30.35
CA GLN A 111 -12.22 -6.41 -30.54
C GLN A 111 -10.83 -6.23 -31.18
N LEU A 112 -10.04 -7.28 -31.21
CA LEU A 112 -8.69 -7.26 -31.75
C LEU A 112 -8.60 -8.15 -32.99
N SER A 113 -7.89 -7.64 -34.01
CA SER A 113 -7.56 -8.37 -35.22
C SER A 113 -6.09 -8.80 -35.20
N PRO A 114 -5.72 -9.95 -35.77
CA PRO A 114 -4.31 -10.35 -35.96
C PRO A 114 -3.49 -9.32 -36.74
N GLU A 115 -4.13 -8.47 -37.53
CA GLU A 115 -3.47 -7.43 -38.30
C GLU A 115 -3.20 -6.13 -37.50
N ASP A 116 -3.86 -5.98 -36.35
CA ASP A 116 -3.65 -4.80 -35.50
C ASP A 116 -2.27 -4.83 -34.87
N GLU A 117 -1.64 -3.66 -34.78
CA GLU A 117 -0.51 -3.46 -33.88
C GLU A 117 -1.06 -3.26 -32.46
N ILE A 118 -0.72 -4.17 -31.54
CA ILE A 118 -1.33 -4.23 -30.22
C ILE A 118 -0.24 -4.03 -29.15
N ARG A 119 -0.38 -2.98 -28.37
CA ARG A 119 0.39 -2.78 -27.15
C ARG A 119 -0.40 -3.28 -25.96
N ILE A 120 0.21 -4.16 -25.17
CA ILE A 120 -0.41 -4.77 -24.01
C ILE A 120 0.33 -4.30 -22.76
N LEU A 121 -0.36 -3.59 -21.88
CA LEU A 121 0.18 -3.13 -20.60
C LEU A 121 -0.37 -3.99 -19.46
N ILE A 122 0.52 -4.68 -18.75
CA ILE A 122 0.19 -5.38 -17.52
C ILE A 122 0.47 -4.41 -16.35
N GLN A 123 -0.59 -3.93 -15.71
CA GLN A 123 -0.49 -3.03 -14.57
C GLN A 123 -0.71 -3.79 -13.27
N THR A 124 0.32 -3.82 -12.41
CA THR A 124 0.26 -4.53 -11.14
C THR A 124 1.26 -3.95 -10.12
N GLU A 125 0.88 -3.94 -8.85
CA GLU A 125 1.80 -3.67 -7.73
C GLU A 125 2.41 -4.95 -7.16
N ASP A 126 1.83 -6.11 -7.45
CA ASP A 126 2.38 -7.38 -6.99
C ASP A 126 3.69 -7.70 -7.70
N SER A 127 4.78 -7.83 -6.93
CA SER A 127 6.12 -8.05 -7.44
C SER A 127 6.28 -9.38 -8.15
N GLN A 128 5.56 -10.41 -7.72
CA GLN A 128 5.62 -11.75 -8.31
C GLN A 128 4.83 -11.81 -9.62
N MET A 129 3.67 -11.15 -9.68
CA MET A 129 2.93 -10.98 -10.93
C MET A 129 3.76 -10.19 -11.94
N ARG A 130 4.48 -9.17 -11.53
CA ARG A 130 5.40 -8.39 -12.37
C ARG A 130 6.53 -9.24 -12.93
N ALA A 131 7.00 -10.20 -12.14
CA ALA A 131 8.10 -11.08 -12.51
C ALA A 131 7.71 -12.21 -13.48
N LEU A 132 6.42 -12.54 -13.64
CA LEU A 132 5.98 -13.61 -14.55
C LEU A 132 6.32 -13.30 -16.02
N PRO A 133 6.73 -14.33 -16.80
CA PRO A 133 7.05 -14.18 -18.22
C PRO A 133 5.78 -14.16 -19.09
N TRP A 134 5.06 -13.05 -19.06
CA TRP A 134 3.79 -12.82 -19.74
C TRP A 134 3.82 -13.04 -21.25
N ASN A 135 4.97 -12.84 -21.86
CA ASN A 135 5.21 -13.07 -23.28
C ASN A 135 5.07 -14.54 -23.71
N LEU A 136 4.91 -15.48 -22.76
CA LEU A 136 4.72 -16.91 -23.02
C LEU A 136 3.24 -17.31 -23.16
N LEU A 137 2.33 -16.36 -23.09
CA LEU A 137 0.90 -16.65 -23.26
C LEU A 137 0.62 -17.05 -24.71
N GLU A 138 0.19 -18.29 -24.91
CA GLU A 138 -0.02 -18.91 -26.23
C GLU A 138 -1.06 -18.18 -27.08
N PHE A 139 -2.03 -17.52 -26.45
CA PHE A 139 -3.02 -16.74 -27.21
C PHE A 139 -2.38 -15.56 -27.98
N LEU A 140 -1.20 -15.07 -27.57
CA LEU A 140 -0.45 -14.04 -28.27
C LEU A 140 0.13 -14.51 -29.61
N GLU A 141 0.25 -15.83 -29.83
CA GLU A 141 0.70 -16.38 -31.09
C GLU A 141 -0.30 -16.06 -32.22
N GLY A 142 -1.58 -15.87 -31.86
CA GLY A 142 -2.61 -15.42 -32.81
C GLY A 142 -2.51 -13.93 -33.18
N TYR A 143 -1.64 -13.16 -32.53
CA TYR A 143 -1.49 -11.72 -32.74
C TYR A 143 -0.02 -11.35 -33.01
N PRO A 144 0.47 -11.52 -34.26
CA PRO A 144 1.89 -11.37 -34.60
C PRO A 144 2.45 -9.96 -34.41
N LYS A 145 1.59 -8.96 -34.23
CA LYS A 145 1.98 -7.57 -33.99
C LYS A 145 1.65 -7.10 -32.56
N ALA A 146 1.51 -8.05 -31.61
CA ALA A 146 1.27 -7.72 -30.22
C ALA A 146 2.55 -7.90 -29.39
N GLU A 147 2.84 -6.96 -28.46
CA GLU A 147 3.92 -7.11 -27.49
C GLU A 147 3.49 -6.58 -26.13
N ILE A 148 4.09 -7.14 -25.06
CA ILE A 148 3.76 -6.87 -23.67
C ILE A 148 4.78 -5.96 -23.03
N ALA A 149 4.27 -4.99 -22.24
CA ALA A 149 5.08 -4.24 -21.29
C ALA A 149 4.46 -4.32 -19.89
N ILE A 150 5.32 -4.22 -18.89
CA ILE A 150 4.92 -4.10 -17.49
C ILE A 150 4.78 -2.61 -17.13
N SER A 151 3.79 -2.31 -16.29
CA SER A 151 3.55 -0.96 -15.81
C SER A 151 3.13 -1.00 -14.33
N ALA A 152 3.35 0.08 -13.60
CA ALA A 152 2.77 0.24 -12.27
C ALA A 152 1.31 0.70 -12.37
N LEU A 153 0.52 0.46 -11.32
CA LEU A 153 -0.86 0.95 -11.23
C LEU A 153 -0.89 2.47 -10.99
N ASN A 154 0.04 2.96 -10.20
CA ASN A 154 0.11 4.35 -9.77
C ASN A 154 1.31 5.03 -10.43
N LEU A 155 1.09 5.75 -11.51
CA LEU A 155 2.11 6.53 -12.21
C LEU A 155 1.59 7.93 -12.53
N GLU A 156 2.48 8.90 -12.43
CA GLU A 156 2.20 10.27 -12.82
C GLU A 156 2.74 10.54 -14.24
N ALA A 157 2.07 11.43 -14.97
CA ALA A 157 2.62 11.91 -16.23
C ALA A 157 3.91 12.68 -15.95
N PRO A 158 5.02 12.37 -16.64
CA PRO A 158 6.25 13.10 -16.47
C PRO A 158 6.03 14.58 -16.84
N GLN A 159 6.57 15.48 -16.01
CA GLN A 159 6.57 16.91 -16.31
C GLN A 159 7.56 17.17 -17.46
N GLN A 160 7.18 16.86 -18.66
CA GLN A 160 8.01 17.11 -19.83
C GLN A 160 7.85 18.56 -20.31
N ARG A 161 8.96 19.23 -20.57
CA ARG A 161 8.98 20.31 -21.57
C ARG A 161 8.66 19.66 -22.92
N HIS A 162 7.92 20.35 -23.79
CA HIS A 162 7.59 19.86 -25.12
C HIS A 162 8.81 19.16 -25.72
N PHE A 163 8.61 17.90 -26.11
CA PHE A 163 9.55 17.15 -26.89
C PHE A 163 9.77 17.94 -28.22
N SER A 164 10.96 18.47 -28.38
CA SER A 164 11.32 19.21 -29.61
C SER A 164 12.20 18.30 -30.43
N PRO A 165 11.76 17.97 -31.67
CA PRO A 165 12.60 17.24 -32.60
C PRO A 165 13.94 17.96 -32.79
N LYS A 166 14.99 17.21 -33.01
CA LYS A 166 16.37 17.70 -33.13
C LYS A 166 17.00 17.19 -34.43
N SER A 167 18.11 17.78 -34.81
CA SER A 167 18.89 17.30 -35.98
C SER A 167 19.54 15.90 -35.75
N HIS A 168 19.70 15.51 -34.49
CA HIS A 168 20.33 14.24 -34.07
C HIS A 168 19.63 13.69 -32.83
N VAL A 169 19.58 12.38 -32.74
CA VAL A 169 19.16 11.64 -31.50
C VAL A 169 20.32 11.69 -30.53
N ASN A 170 20.13 12.27 -29.35
CA ASN A 170 21.15 12.38 -28.31
C ASN A 170 21.15 11.17 -27.40
N ILE A 171 22.23 10.41 -27.43
CA ILE A 171 22.40 9.17 -26.64
C ILE A 171 23.49 9.38 -25.60
N LEU A 172 23.17 9.17 -24.32
CA LEU A 172 24.15 9.03 -23.26
C LEU A 172 24.48 7.54 -23.06
N SER A 173 25.66 7.13 -23.45
CA SER A 173 26.14 5.76 -23.26
C SER A 173 27.06 5.68 -22.06
N ILE A 174 26.66 4.89 -21.06
CA ILE A 174 27.39 4.66 -19.82
C ILE A 174 27.93 3.23 -19.85
N VAL A 175 29.25 3.10 -19.92
CA VAL A 175 29.99 1.85 -19.75
C VAL A 175 30.43 1.80 -18.29
N GLY A 176 29.74 0.98 -17.48
CA GLY A 176 30.04 0.78 -16.07
C GLY A 176 31.21 -0.19 -15.84
N ASN A 177 31.26 -0.81 -14.65
CA ASN A 177 32.18 -1.91 -14.42
C ASN A 177 31.85 -3.06 -15.38
N SER A 178 32.75 -3.38 -16.25
CA SER A 178 32.61 -4.38 -17.34
C SER A 178 33.60 -5.56 -17.21
N ASP A 179 34.06 -5.86 -15.98
CA ASP A 179 34.98 -6.98 -15.79
C ASP A 179 34.36 -8.31 -16.28
N GLY A 180 34.84 -8.83 -17.42
CA GLY A 180 34.33 -10.05 -18.06
C GLY A 180 33.11 -9.84 -18.99
N ILE A 181 32.76 -8.61 -19.33
CA ILE A 181 31.71 -8.23 -20.30
C ILE A 181 32.38 -7.51 -21.49
N ASP A 182 32.00 -7.89 -22.71
CA ASP A 182 32.48 -7.23 -23.95
C ASP A 182 31.58 -6.01 -24.28
N THR A 183 31.82 -4.90 -23.61
CA THR A 183 31.08 -3.66 -23.83
C THR A 183 31.48 -2.91 -25.11
N ASP A 184 32.61 -3.25 -25.70
CA ASP A 184 33.08 -2.64 -26.97
C ASP A 184 32.16 -3.04 -28.14
N ALA A 185 31.65 -4.27 -28.13
CA ALA A 185 30.64 -4.71 -29.11
C ALA A 185 29.36 -3.88 -29.04
N ASP A 186 28.87 -3.56 -27.83
CA ASP A 186 27.70 -2.68 -27.65
C ASP A 186 27.94 -1.27 -28.21
N GLN A 187 29.16 -0.73 -28.02
CA GLN A 187 29.50 0.61 -28.52
C GLN A 187 29.55 0.65 -30.05
N VAL A 188 30.04 -0.40 -30.69
CA VAL A 188 30.05 -0.52 -32.16
C VAL A 188 28.62 -0.54 -32.71
N LEU A 189 27.69 -1.18 -32.04
CA LEU A 189 26.27 -1.21 -32.42
C LEU A 189 25.62 0.19 -32.35
N LEU A 190 25.92 0.93 -31.29
CA LEU A 190 25.43 2.30 -31.15
C LEU A 190 25.99 3.22 -32.23
N ASP A 191 27.28 3.08 -32.61
CA ASP A 191 27.93 3.90 -33.66
C ASP A 191 27.34 3.71 -35.05
N GLN A 192 26.65 2.62 -35.32
CA GLN A 192 25.99 2.33 -36.58
C GLN A 192 24.63 3.00 -36.73
N LEU A 193 24.10 3.61 -35.64
CA LEU A 193 22.79 4.25 -35.69
C LEU A 193 22.79 5.55 -36.54
N PRO A 194 21.74 5.77 -37.33
CA PRO A 194 21.67 6.95 -38.19
C PRO A 194 21.33 8.20 -37.39
N GLN A 195 21.94 9.33 -37.75
CA GLN A 195 21.65 10.64 -37.19
C GLN A 195 21.69 10.71 -35.66
N THR A 196 22.79 10.16 -35.07
CA THR A 196 22.98 10.14 -33.60
C THR A 196 24.13 11.03 -33.16
N TYR A 197 24.00 11.62 -32.01
CA TYR A 197 25.09 12.15 -31.17
C TYR A 197 25.24 11.30 -29.94
N ILE A 198 26.41 10.67 -29.76
CA ILE A 198 26.67 9.74 -28.67
C ILE A 198 27.76 10.29 -27.76
N GLU A 199 27.41 10.57 -26.52
CA GLU A 199 28.36 10.87 -25.44
C GLU A 199 28.66 9.59 -24.68
N ARG A 200 29.94 9.26 -24.52
CA ARG A 200 30.39 8.03 -23.88
C ARG A 200 31.07 8.31 -22.54
N LEU A 201 30.55 7.69 -21.50
CA LEU A 201 31.15 7.71 -20.19
C LEU A 201 31.66 6.31 -19.84
N VAL A 202 32.99 6.11 -19.90
CA VAL A 202 33.62 4.83 -19.56
C VAL A 202 34.09 4.88 -18.12
N ALA A 203 33.60 3.95 -17.29
CA ALA A 203 33.88 3.84 -15.86
C ALA A 203 33.80 5.19 -15.11
N PRO A 204 32.69 5.97 -15.30
CA PRO A 204 32.60 7.30 -14.71
C PRO A 204 32.56 7.29 -13.20
N ASP A 205 32.99 8.38 -12.58
CA ASP A 205 32.67 8.66 -11.18
C ASP A 205 31.23 9.18 -11.04
N ARG A 206 30.74 9.18 -9.81
CA ARG A 206 29.37 9.64 -9.48
C ARG A 206 29.09 11.06 -9.95
N LYS A 207 30.04 11.96 -9.79
CA LYS A 207 29.89 13.38 -10.12
C LYS A 207 29.77 13.58 -11.61
N THR A 208 30.66 12.97 -12.39
CA THR A 208 30.67 13.06 -13.86
C THR A 208 29.34 12.57 -14.42
N LEU A 209 28.83 11.42 -13.97
CA LEU A 209 27.54 10.89 -14.39
C LEU A 209 26.38 11.85 -14.03
N THR A 210 26.35 12.31 -12.79
CA THR A 210 25.30 13.23 -12.32
C THR A 210 25.31 14.53 -13.10
N ASP A 211 26.51 15.12 -13.35
CA ASP A 211 26.66 16.35 -14.10
C ASP A 211 26.19 16.22 -15.56
N GLN A 212 26.45 15.08 -16.22
CA GLN A 212 25.98 14.83 -17.58
C GLN A 212 24.46 14.66 -17.67
N LEU A 213 23.87 13.89 -16.76
CA LEU A 213 22.42 13.73 -16.68
C LEU A 213 21.70 15.06 -16.39
N TRP A 214 22.36 15.98 -15.69
CA TRP A 214 21.79 17.26 -15.29
C TRP A 214 21.86 18.32 -16.38
N LYS A 215 22.99 18.37 -17.12
CA LYS A 215 23.34 19.49 -18.02
C LYS A 215 22.77 19.34 -19.43
N THR A 216 22.69 18.13 -19.95
CA THR A 216 22.37 17.85 -21.36
C THR A 216 20.97 17.24 -21.49
N ALA A 217 20.26 17.61 -22.56
CA ALA A 217 18.98 17.00 -22.90
C ALA A 217 19.24 15.72 -23.73
N TRP A 218 19.22 14.59 -23.06
CA TRP A 218 19.33 13.26 -23.64
C TRP A 218 17.97 12.75 -24.09
N ASP A 219 17.93 12.02 -25.22
CA ASP A 219 16.73 11.35 -25.72
C ASP A 219 16.74 9.88 -25.28
N ILE A 220 17.93 9.25 -25.32
CA ILE A 220 18.14 7.84 -24.94
C ILE A 220 19.27 7.77 -23.91
N LEU A 221 19.05 7.01 -22.86
CA LEU A 221 20.05 6.58 -21.88
C LEU A 221 20.37 5.10 -22.10
N PHE A 222 21.63 4.78 -22.34
CA PHE A 222 22.13 3.42 -22.47
C PHE A 222 23.11 3.10 -21.36
N PHE A 223 22.93 1.96 -20.70
CA PHE A 223 23.86 1.44 -19.69
C PHE A 223 24.30 0.02 -20.05
N ALA A 224 25.62 -0.20 -20.10
CA ALA A 224 26.24 -1.51 -20.22
C ALA A 224 27.22 -1.72 -19.07
N GLY A 225 27.12 -2.85 -18.36
CA GLY A 225 27.97 -3.17 -17.22
C GLY A 225 27.25 -4.02 -16.18
N HIS A 226 27.94 -4.27 -15.07
CA HIS A 226 27.35 -5.05 -13.98
C HIS A 226 26.25 -4.29 -13.24
N SER A 227 25.18 -5.00 -12.93
CA SER A 227 24.11 -4.55 -12.03
C SER A 227 23.70 -5.69 -11.10
N THR A 228 23.05 -5.37 -9.98
CA THR A 228 22.51 -6.34 -9.03
C THR A 228 21.30 -5.78 -8.33
N SER A 229 20.40 -6.67 -7.92
CA SER A 229 19.29 -6.35 -7.01
C SER A 229 19.63 -6.89 -5.62
N GLN A 230 19.66 -6.03 -4.63
CA GLN A 230 19.90 -6.39 -3.25
C GLN A 230 18.86 -5.68 -2.36
N ASP A 231 18.16 -6.42 -1.51
CA ASP A 231 17.09 -5.91 -0.64
C ASP A 231 16.00 -5.13 -1.40
N GLY A 232 15.65 -5.58 -2.60
CA GLY A 232 14.66 -4.93 -3.46
C GLY A 232 15.11 -3.59 -4.03
N LYS A 233 16.41 -3.28 -4.05
CA LYS A 233 16.99 -2.08 -4.65
C LYS A 233 17.91 -2.43 -5.79
N GLY A 234 17.66 -1.81 -6.93
CA GLY A 234 18.54 -1.94 -8.10
C GLY A 234 19.80 -1.10 -7.95
N ARG A 235 20.96 -1.72 -8.16
CA ARG A 235 22.28 -1.09 -8.07
C ARG A 235 23.07 -1.31 -9.35
N ILE A 236 23.62 -0.25 -9.91
CA ILE A 236 24.57 -0.30 -11.03
C ILE A 236 26.00 -0.04 -10.54
N PHE A 237 26.97 -0.72 -11.13
CA PHE A 237 28.38 -0.52 -10.83
C PHE A 237 29.01 0.38 -11.89
N LEU A 238 29.39 1.60 -11.49
CA LEU A 238 29.97 2.58 -12.40
C LEU A 238 31.41 2.28 -12.77
N ASN A 239 32.17 1.81 -11.80
CA ASN A 239 33.56 1.39 -11.92
C ASN A 239 33.89 0.36 -10.82
N LYS A 240 35.18 0.02 -10.63
CA LYS A 240 35.60 -1.00 -9.63
C LYS A 240 35.35 -0.59 -8.18
N THR A 241 35.22 0.70 -7.89
CA THR A 241 35.07 1.25 -6.54
C THR A 241 33.71 1.87 -6.29
N ASP A 242 33.06 2.39 -7.32
CA ASP A 242 31.83 3.14 -7.19
C ASP A 242 30.63 2.38 -7.75
N SER A 243 29.58 2.32 -6.95
CA SER A 243 28.27 1.84 -7.37
C SER A 243 27.18 2.78 -6.90
N LEU A 244 26.04 2.79 -7.59
CA LEU A 244 24.89 3.65 -7.30
C LEU A 244 23.59 2.87 -7.34
N THR A 245 22.69 3.18 -6.39
CA THR A 245 21.28 2.82 -6.53
C THR A 245 20.56 3.83 -7.39
N MET A 246 19.41 3.45 -7.96
CA MET A 246 18.58 4.37 -8.73
C MET A 246 18.06 5.52 -7.85
N GLY A 247 17.81 5.26 -6.57
CA GLY A 247 17.45 6.28 -5.59
C GLY A 247 18.53 7.37 -5.39
N GLU A 248 19.81 7.00 -5.47
CA GLU A 248 20.93 7.97 -5.40
C GLU A 248 21.05 8.84 -6.65
N LEU A 249 20.51 8.39 -7.80
CA LEU A 249 20.44 9.14 -9.06
C LEU A 249 19.12 9.89 -9.24
N LYS A 250 18.19 9.79 -8.29
CA LYS A 250 16.81 10.28 -8.39
C LYS A 250 16.68 11.66 -9.01
N TYR A 251 17.35 12.66 -8.45
CA TYR A 251 17.21 14.04 -8.91
C TYR A 251 17.82 14.27 -10.30
N ALA A 252 18.92 13.58 -10.61
CA ALA A 252 19.56 13.69 -11.93
C ALA A 252 18.69 13.03 -13.02
N LEU A 253 18.11 11.88 -12.76
CA LEU A 253 17.22 11.19 -13.67
C LEU A 253 15.89 11.96 -13.87
N GLN A 254 15.28 12.45 -12.81
CA GLN A 254 14.09 13.30 -12.90
C GLN A 254 14.36 14.56 -13.72
N LYS A 255 15.54 15.17 -13.57
CA LYS A 255 15.96 16.32 -14.38
C LYS A 255 16.14 15.94 -15.85
N SER A 256 16.75 14.77 -16.10
CA SER A 256 16.93 14.26 -17.46
C SER A 256 15.59 13.98 -18.15
N VAL A 257 14.60 13.40 -17.43
CA VAL A 257 13.23 13.21 -17.93
C VAL A 257 12.57 14.57 -18.24
N ALA A 258 12.69 15.55 -17.33
CA ALA A 258 12.17 16.89 -17.56
C ALA A 258 12.84 17.59 -18.76
N ASN A 259 14.08 17.23 -19.09
CA ASN A 259 14.82 17.75 -20.24
C ASN A 259 14.54 16.99 -21.54
N GLY A 260 13.80 15.87 -21.53
CA GLY A 260 13.37 15.17 -22.73
C GLY A 260 13.73 13.70 -22.85
N LEU A 261 14.32 13.07 -21.83
CA LEU A 261 14.64 11.63 -21.85
C LEU A 261 13.37 10.80 -22.09
N GLN A 262 13.37 9.96 -23.13
CA GLN A 262 12.23 9.13 -23.53
C GLN A 262 12.48 7.65 -23.30
N LEU A 263 13.71 7.17 -23.49
CA LEU A 263 14.03 5.75 -23.44
C LEU A 263 15.29 5.50 -22.60
N ALA A 264 15.22 4.53 -21.70
CA ALA A 264 16.37 4.02 -20.99
C ALA A 264 16.55 2.52 -21.31
N ILE A 265 17.77 2.12 -21.71
CA ILE A 265 18.11 0.74 -22.04
C ILE A 265 19.20 0.28 -21.07
N PHE A 266 18.90 -0.75 -20.28
CA PHE A 266 19.86 -1.36 -19.36
C PHE A 266 20.25 -2.74 -19.87
N ASN A 267 21.38 -2.77 -20.58
CA ASN A 267 21.99 -4.00 -21.05
C ASN A 267 22.88 -4.59 -19.93
N SER A 268 22.23 -5.02 -18.84
CA SER A 268 22.87 -5.47 -17.61
C SER A 268 22.06 -6.56 -16.92
N CYS A 269 22.69 -7.26 -15.96
CA CYS A 269 22.06 -8.34 -15.22
C CYS A 269 21.01 -7.81 -14.23
N ASP A 270 19.90 -8.61 -13.98
CA ASP A 270 18.91 -8.39 -12.92
C ASP A 270 18.25 -7.00 -12.95
N GLY A 271 17.54 -6.72 -14.05
CA GLY A 271 16.96 -5.41 -14.32
C GLY A 271 15.59 -5.12 -13.74
N LEU A 272 14.87 -6.08 -13.15
CA LEU A 272 13.49 -5.88 -12.69
C LEU A 272 13.37 -4.82 -11.57
N ASP A 273 14.24 -4.86 -10.56
CA ASP A 273 14.22 -3.86 -9.48
C ASP A 273 14.71 -2.49 -9.99
N ILE A 274 15.70 -2.47 -10.90
CA ILE A 274 16.11 -1.24 -11.60
C ILE A 274 14.94 -0.64 -12.35
N ALA A 275 14.22 -1.44 -13.13
CA ALA A 275 13.07 -0.97 -13.91
C ALA A 275 11.95 -0.43 -13.01
N ARG A 276 11.70 -1.05 -11.85
CA ARG A 276 10.72 -0.56 -10.88
C ARG A 276 11.11 0.81 -10.34
N GLU A 277 12.33 0.97 -9.84
CA GLU A 277 12.81 2.25 -9.30
C GLU A 277 12.83 3.35 -10.38
N LEU A 278 13.21 3.02 -11.62
CA LEU A 278 13.18 3.96 -12.75
C LEU A 278 11.75 4.34 -13.17
N ALA A 279 10.80 3.40 -13.09
CA ALA A 279 9.39 3.69 -13.32
C ALA A 279 8.82 4.65 -12.26
N GLU A 280 9.20 4.49 -10.99
CA GLU A 280 8.88 5.44 -9.91
C GLU A 280 9.45 6.84 -10.15
N LEU A 281 10.52 6.96 -10.94
CA LEU A 281 11.11 8.23 -11.39
C LEU A 281 10.46 8.79 -12.65
N ASN A 282 9.39 8.17 -13.14
CA ASN A 282 8.62 8.56 -14.30
C ASN A 282 9.40 8.55 -15.64
N ILE A 283 10.40 7.67 -15.79
CA ILE A 283 11.04 7.44 -17.07
C ILE A 283 10.01 6.83 -18.03
N PRO A 284 9.79 7.41 -19.21
CA PRO A 284 8.69 7.02 -20.10
C PRO A 284 8.75 5.58 -20.57
N GLN A 285 9.93 5.13 -21.03
CA GLN A 285 10.16 3.80 -21.59
C GLN A 285 11.46 3.23 -21.01
N ILE A 286 11.43 1.97 -20.60
CA ILE A 286 12.59 1.29 -20.04
C ILE A 286 12.67 -0.10 -20.68
N ILE A 287 13.83 -0.48 -21.19
CA ILE A 287 14.12 -1.85 -21.61
C ILE A 287 15.16 -2.42 -20.65
N VAL A 288 14.87 -3.59 -20.10
CA VAL A 288 15.75 -4.31 -19.17
C VAL A 288 15.78 -5.80 -19.48
N MET A 289 16.74 -6.51 -18.92
CA MET A 289 16.72 -7.96 -18.85
C MET A 289 16.08 -8.42 -17.54
N ARG A 290 15.11 -9.35 -17.63
CA ARG A 290 14.33 -9.87 -16.51
C ARG A 290 15.19 -10.56 -15.45
N GLU A 291 16.13 -11.36 -15.89
CA GLU A 291 17.08 -12.15 -15.09
C GLU A 291 18.49 -11.91 -15.63
N PRO A 292 19.53 -12.36 -14.90
CA PRO A 292 20.89 -12.28 -15.39
C PRO A 292 21.04 -12.85 -16.79
N VAL A 293 21.61 -12.08 -17.71
CA VAL A 293 21.69 -12.41 -19.12
C VAL A 293 23.12 -12.77 -19.52
N PRO A 294 23.35 -13.84 -20.31
CA PRO A 294 24.63 -14.09 -20.95
C PRO A 294 25.00 -12.96 -21.91
N ASP A 295 26.25 -12.53 -21.90
CA ASP A 295 26.76 -11.38 -22.66
C ASP A 295 26.39 -11.44 -24.15
N LEU A 296 26.60 -12.61 -24.78
CA LEU A 296 26.21 -12.81 -26.17
C LEU A 296 24.73 -12.63 -26.47
N VAL A 297 23.84 -13.05 -25.55
CA VAL A 297 22.39 -12.89 -25.70
C VAL A 297 22.01 -11.41 -25.59
N ALA A 298 22.63 -10.68 -24.67
CA ALA A 298 22.42 -9.24 -24.48
C ALA A 298 22.86 -8.44 -25.73
N GLN A 299 24.02 -8.77 -26.31
CA GLN A 299 24.53 -8.15 -27.53
C GLN A 299 23.66 -8.41 -28.75
N GLU A 300 23.27 -9.67 -28.97
CA GLU A 300 22.40 -10.04 -30.11
C GLU A 300 21.00 -9.38 -29.98
N PHE A 301 20.46 -9.35 -28.77
CA PHE A 301 19.21 -8.61 -28.54
C PHE A 301 19.34 -7.13 -28.92
N LEU A 302 20.41 -6.48 -28.43
CA LEU A 302 20.65 -5.06 -28.68
C LEU A 302 20.81 -4.80 -30.19
N ALA A 303 21.59 -5.64 -30.90
CA ALA A 303 21.79 -5.54 -32.34
C ALA A 303 20.47 -5.61 -33.13
N TYR A 304 19.64 -6.62 -32.81
CA TYR A 304 18.35 -6.78 -33.47
C TYR A 304 17.38 -5.67 -33.15
N PHE A 305 17.30 -5.28 -31.86
CA PHE A 305 16.42 -4.19 -31.43
C PHE A 305 16.76 -2.86 -32.10
N LEU A 306 18.02 -2.44 -32.03
CA LEU A 306 18.48 -1.17 -32.59
C LEU A 306 18.30 -1.12 -34.12
N SER A 307 18.59 -2.23 -34.82
CA SER A 307 18.38 -2.33 -36.26
C SER A 307 16.93 -2.11 -36.68
N GLU A 308 15.98 -2.71 -35.97
CA GLU A 308 14.54 -2.59 -36.28
C GLU A 308 13.99 -1.21 -35.87
N TYR A 309 14.39 -0.70 -34.71
CA TYR A 309 13.94 0.58 -34.19
C TYR A 309 14.43 1.78 -35.02
N ALA A 310 15.69 1.77 -35.39
CA ALA A 310 16.27 2.82 -36.24
C ALA A 310 15.67 2.85 -37.67
N GLN A 311 15.09 1.74 -38.16
CA GLN A 311 14.36 1.66 -39.41
C GLN A 311 12.91 2.20 -39.31
N GLY A 312 12.48 2.69 -38.15
CA GLY A 312 11.18 3.34 -37.95
C GLY A 312 10.05 2.38 -37.51
N LYS A 313 10.37 1.13 -37.11
CA LYS A 313 9.38 0.29 -36.43
C LYS A 313 9.09 0.83 -35.03
N SER A 314 7.87 0.60 -34.53
CA SER A 314 7.55 0.98 -33.15
C SER A 314 8.44 0.25 -32.16
N LEU A 315 8.66 0.85 -30.98
CA LEU A 315 9.46 0.27 -29.90
C LEU A 315 9.03 -1.17 -29.56
N TYR A 316 7.71 -1.40 -29.50
CA TYR A 316 7.14 -2.71 -29.17
C TYR A 316 7.43 -3.76 -30.22
N LEU A 317 7.22 -3.42 -31.50
CA LEU A 317 7.51 -4.33 -32.62
C LEU A 317 9.01 -4.60 -32.76
N SER A 318 9.86 -3.61 -32.45
CA SER A 318 11.31 -3.76 -32.48
C SER A 318 11.81 -4.70 -31.36
N VAL A 319 11.27 -4.59 -30.14
CA VAL A 319 11.57 -5.50 -29.05
C VAL A 319 11.06 -6.91 -29.36
N ARG A 320 9.84 -7.04 -29.91
CA ARG A 320 9.28 -8.34 -30.31
C ARG A 320 10.15 -9.02 -31.34
N ALA A 321 10.50 -8.31 -32.44
CA ALA A 321 11.34 -8.85 -33.49
C ALA A 321 12.72 -9.30 -32.98
N ALA A 322 13.35 -8.49 -32.10
CA ALA A 322 14.61 -8.85 -31.48
C ALA A 322 14.46 -10.11 -30.59
N ARG A 323 13.43 -10.14 -29.76
CA ARG A 323 13.14 -11.27 -28.86
C ARG A 323 12.89 -12.58 -29.65
N GLU A 324 12.08 -12.52 -30.72
CA GLU A 324 11.79 -13.69 -31.56
C GLU A 324 13.07 -14.23 -32.26
N ARG A 325 13.98 -13.35 -32.67
CA ARG A 325 15.28 -13.77 -33.27
C ARG A 325 16.18 -14.49 -32.29
N LEU A 326 16.09 -14.20 -30.97
CA LEU A 326 16.84 -14.92 -29.95
C LEU A 326 16.46 -16.40 -29.84
N GLN A 327 15.33 -16.82 -30.41
CA GLN A 327 14.94 -18.23 -30.46
C GLN A 327 16.01 -19.11 -31.10
N GLY A 328 16.75 -18.59 -32.08
CA GLY A 328 17.87 -19.29 -32.69
C GLY A 328 19.06 -19.59 -31.78
N MET A 329 19.03 -19.09 -30.54
CA MET A 329 20.08 -19.30 -29.53
C MET A 329 19.61 -20.14 -28.33
N GLU A 330 18.34 -20.56 -28.27
CA GLU A 330 17.79 -21.24 -27.11
C GLU A 330 18.33 -22.67 -26.91
N ASP A 331 18.90 -23.29 -27.96
CA ASP A 331 19.64 -24.56 -27.85
C ASP A 331 20.88 -24.44 -26.95
N ARG A 332 21.48 -23.27 -26.92
CA ARG A 332 22.68 -22.94 -26.12
C ARG A 332 22.34 -22.14 -24.87
N PHE A 333 21.36 -21.23 -24.96
CA PHE A 333 20.93 -20.32 -23.91
C PHE A 333 19.43 -20.47 -23.69
N PRO A 334 18.98 -21.49 -22.95
CA PRO A 334 17.56 -21.70 -22.69
C PRO A 334 16.88 -20.45 -22.14
N CYS A 335 15.66 -20.20 -22.60
CA CYS A 335 14.86 -19.04 -22.22
C CYS A 335 15.42 -17.66 -22.63
N ALA A 336 16.34 -17.59 -23.62
CA ALA A 336 16.85 -16.31 -24.10
C ALA A 336 15.74 -15.37 -24.55
N THR A 337 14.67 -15.89 -25.18
CA THR A 337 13.49 -15.14 -25.61
C THR A 337 12.66 -14.58 -24.45
N TRP A 338 12.87 -15.00 -23.19
CA TRP A 338 12.12 -14.59 -22.01
C TRP A 338 12.72 -13.35 -21.33
N LEU A 339 14.00 -13.08 -21.57
CA LEU A 339 14.81 -12.14 -20.82
C LEU A 339 14.46 -10.67 -21.11
N PRO A 340 14.31 -10.22 -22.37
CA PRO A 340 14.01 -8.83 -22.67
C PRO A 340 12.62 -8.42 -22.21
N LEU A 341 12.50 -7.29 -21.54
CA LEU A 341 11.26 -6.78 -20.97
C LEU A 341 11.17 -5.27 -21.18
N ILE A 342 9.96 -4.82 -21.57
CA ILE A 342 9.60 -3.41 -21.61
C ILE A 342 8.90 -3.05 -20.30
N CYS A 343 9.33 -1.95 -19.68
CA CYS A 343 8.58 -1.28 -18.63
C CYS A 343 8.17 0.10 -19.13
N GLN A 344 6.89 0.42 -19.07
CA GLN A 344 6.35 1.64 -19.67
C GLN A 344 5.53 2.45 -18.68
N ASN A 345 5.70 3.77 -18.71
CA ASN A 345 4.75 4.72 -18.14
C ASN A 345 3.54 4.85 -19.09
N PRO A 346 2.33 4.45 -18.69
CA PRO A 346 1.15 4.40 -19.56
C PRO A 346 0.65 5.78 -19.98
N THR A 347 1.13 6.84 -19.33
CA THR A 347 0.72 8.22 -19.64
C THR A 347 1.46 8.82 -20.83
N VAL A 348 2.46 8.10 -21.38
CA VAL A 348 3.29 8.56 -22.50
C VAL A 348 3.32 7.48 -23.57
N SER A 349 3.04 7.88 -24.83
CA SER A 349 3.19 7.00 -25.98
C SER A 349 4.66 6.82 -26.33
N PRO A 350 5.12 5.60 -26.65
CA PRO A 350 6.48 5.35 -27.09
C PRO A 350 6.76 6.11 -28.40
N PRO A 351 7.85 6.89 -28.49
CA PRO A 351 8.22 7.56 -29.74
C PRO A 351 8.70 6.55 -30.79
N LEU A 352 8.50 6.88 -32.04
CA LEU A 352 9.22 6.28 -33.16
C LEU A 352 10.60 6.93 -33.26
N TRP A 353 11.56 6.27 -33.94
CA TRP A 353 12.88 6.85 -34.17
C TRP A 353 12.82 8.20 -34.87
N GLN A 354 11.88 8.33 -35.79
CA GLN A 354 11.66 9.55 -36.56
C GLN A 354 11.09 10.71 -35.74
N ASP A 355 10.39 10.41 -34.63
CA ASP A 355 9.84 11.45 -33.76
C ASP A 355 10.94 12.21 -33.00
N PHE A 356 12.14 11.65 -32.87
CA PHE A 356 13.30 12.34 -32.30
C PHE A 356 13.92 13.39 -33.27
N LEU A 357 13.62 13.30 -34.59
CA LEU A 357 14.25 14.07 -35.64
C LEU A 357 13.30 15.17 -36.15
N GLU A 358 13.88 16.31 -36.55
CA GLU A 358 13.13 17.40 -37.17
C GLU A 358 12.58 16.95 -38.53
N PRO A 359 11.26 17.17 -38.81
CA PRO A 359 10.74 16.94 -40.17
C PRO A 359 11.36 17.92 -41.18
N GLU A 360 11.67 17.44 -42.38
CA GLU A 360 12.12 18.31 -43.46
C GLU A 360 11.08 19.42 -43.76
N PRO A 361 11.50 20.68 -44.02
CA PRO A 361 10.59 21.80 -44.15
C PRO A 361 9.76 21.74 -45.44
N THR A 362 8.44 21.75 -45.29
CA THR A 362 7.49 22.00 -46.40
C THR A 362 7.12 23.48 -46.46
N PRO A 363 6.92 24.07 -47.68
CA PRO A 363 6.76 25.52 -47.81
C PRO A 363 5.41 26.06 -47.39
N ASP A 364 5.46 27.27 -46.87
CA ASP A 364 4.42 28.08 -46.26
C ASP A 364 3.17 28.36 -47.10
N THR A 365 2.03 28.44 -46.41
CA THR A 365 0.90 29.30 -46.85
C THR A 365 0.21 29.93 -45.63
N GLU A 366 0.28 31.23 -45.49
CA GLU A 366 -0.56 32.08 -44.64
C GLU A 366 -1.98 32.23 -45.18
N PRO A 367 -3.01 32.53 -44.37
CA PRO A 367 -3.23 33.87 -43.83
C PRO A 367 -3.92 33.98 -42.46
N THR A 368 -3.68 35.10 -41.83
CA THR A 368 -4.20 35.59 -40.53
C THR A 368 -5.71 35.89 -40.51
N PRO A 369 -6.37 35.71 -39.36
CA PRO A 369 -7.44 36.61 -38.94
C PRO A 369 -7.32 37.12 -37.48
N THR A 370 -7.89 38.29 -37.29
CA THR A 370 -7.96 39.21 -36.15
C THR A 370 -8.46 38.57 -34.82
N PRO A 371 -7.96 39.01 -33.66
CA PRO A 371 -8.32 38.43 -32.35
C PRO A 371 -9.67 38.93 -31.81
N THR A 372 -10.59 38.01 -31.58
CA THR A 372 -11.82 38.26 -30.81
C THR A 372 -11.54 38.00 -29.31
N THR A 373 -11.60 39.07 -28.52
CA THR A 373 -11.47 38.96 -27.04
C THR A 373 -12.67 38.25 -26.44
N MET A 374 -12.42 37.09 -25.78
CA MET A 374 -13.48 36.36 -25.02
C MET A 374 -14.06 37.22 -23.91
N SER A 375 -15.39 37.19 -23.74
CA SER A 375 -16.09 37.89 -22.67
C SER A 375 -15.73 37.30 -21.29
N ALA A 376 -15.70 38.16 -20.25
CA ALA A 376 -15.39 37.74 -18.88
C ALA A 376 -16.37 36.65 -18.34
N HIS A 377 -17.62 36.69 -18.76
CA HIS A 377 -18.63 35.70 -18.40
C HIS A 377 -18.35 34.30 -18.97
N LEU A 378 -17.85 34.21 -20.20
CA LEU A 378 -17.50 32.93 -20.83
C LEU A 378 -16.26 32.29 -20.13
N ARG A 379 -15.27 33.11 -19.75
CA ARG A 379 -14.11 32.62 -18.94
C ARG A 379 -14.53 32.13 -17.57
N LEU A 380 -15.47 32.81 -16.88
CA LEU A 380 -16.00 32.37 -15.61
C LEU A 380 -16.82 31.06 -15.77
N ALA A 381 -17.63 30.96 -16.80
CA ALA A 381 -18.38 29.75 -17.10
C ALA A 381 -17.46 28.53 -17.34
N ILE A 382 -16.35 28.73 -18.08
CA ILE A 382 -15.33 27.70 -18.26
C ILE A 382 -14.70 27.32 -16.94
N ALA A 383 -14.36 28.28 -16.08
CA ALA A 383 -13.78 28.01 -14.77
C ALA A 383 -14.73 27.18 -13.90
N LEU A 384 -16.01 27.53 -13.84
CA LEU A 384 -17.03 26.80 -13.07
C LEU A 384 -17.28 25.39 -13.63
N LEU A 385 -17.42 25.25 -14.96
CA LEU A 385 -17.62 23.95 -15.59
C LEU A 385 -16.41 23.02 -15.38
N THR A 386 -15.18 23.53 -15.51
CA THR A 386 -13.97 22.78 -15.26
C THR A 386 -13.88 22.36 -13.79
N SER A 387 -14.25 23.25 -12.87
CA SER A 387 -14.25 22.93 -11.42
C SER A 387 -15.28 21.86 -11.06
N LEU A 388 -16.49 21.95 -11.61
CA LEU A 388 -17.53 20.94 -11.41
C LEU A 388 -17.13 19.59 -12.02
N SER A 389 -16.50 19.61 -13.21
CA SER A 389 -15.98 18.39 -13.83
C SER A 389 -14.85 17.76 -13.02
N ALA A 390 -13.94 18.57 -12.47
CA ALA A 390 -12.88 18.09 -11.57
C ALA A 390 -13.48 17.51 -10.29
N ALA A 391 -14.44 18.18 -9.65
CA ALA A 391 -15.13 17.67 -8.47
C ALA A 391 -15.85 16.36 -8.76
N ALA A 392 -16.57 16.27 -9.88
CA ALA A 392 -17.26 15.04 -10.29
C ALA A 392 -16.29 13.89 -10.56
N LEU A 393 -15.16 14.17 -11.23
CA LEU A 393 -14.11 13.18 -11.48
C LEU A 393 -13.51 12.66 -10.16
N ILE A 394 -13.08 13.56 -9.29
CA ILE A 394 -12.49 13.21 -8.00
C ILE A 394 -13.49 12.46 -7.13
N GLY A 395 -14.74 12.92 -7.11
CA GLY A 395 -15.79 12.23 -6.37
C GLY A 395 -16.08 10.83 -6.93
N ALA A 396 -16.05 10.65 -8.26
CA ALA A 396 -16.18 9.31 -8.85
C ALA A 396 -14.99 8.41 -8.48
N VAL A 397 -13.76 8.90 -8.61
CA VAL A 397 -12.54 8.16 -8.22
C VAL A 397 -12.60 7.78 -6.74
N ARG A 398 -13.03 8.69 -5.87
CA ARG A 398 -13.23 8.43 -4.44
C ARG A 398 -14.34 7.41 -4.20
N PHE A 399 -15.47 7.54 -4.88
CA PHE A 399 -16.62 6.63 -4.75
C PHE A 399 -16.26 5.17 -5.06
N PHE A 400 -15.36 4.95 -6.02
CA PHE A 400 -14.82 3.63 -6.34
C PHE A 400 -13.71 3.18 -5.39
N GLY A 401 -13.37 3.97 -4.37
CA GLY A 401 -12.38 3.62 -3.35
C GLY A 401 -10.93 3.78 -3.79
N LEU A 402 -10.65 4.32 -4.97
CA LEU A 402 -9.28 4.45 -5.49
C LEU A 402 -8.40 5.41 -4.67
N LEU A 403 -9.03 6.37 -3.98
CA LEU A 403 -8.31 7.29 -3.08
C LEU A 403 -8.18 6.75 -1.64
N GLN A 404 -8.82 5.63 -1.31
CA GLN A 404 -8.87 5.11 0.05
C GLN A 404 -7.49 4.90 0.68
N PRO A 405 -6.48 4.29 0.03
CA PRO A 405 -5.17 4.10 0.64
C PRO A 405 -4.50 5.44 1.00
N ILE A 406 -4.62 6.44 0.13
CA ILE A 406 -4.01 7.76 0.34
C ILE A 406 -4.78 8.55 1.40
N GLU A 407 -6.12 8.45 1.44
CA GLU A 407 -6.95 9.06 2.49
C GLU A 407 -6.65 8.44 3.87
N LEU A 408 -6.44 7.13 3.95
CA LEU A 408 -6.05 6.43 5.17
C LEU A 408 -4.63 6.82 5.61
N ALA A 409 -3.67 6.89 4.69
CA ALA A 409 -2.32 7.35 4.99
C ALA A 409 -2.30 8.82 5.48
N ALA A 410 -3.14 9.68 4.88
CA ALA A 410 -3.31 11.06 5.33
C ALA A 410 -3.96 11.13 6.73
N PHE A 411 -4.93 10.27 7.02
CA PHE A 411 -5.50 10.13 8.36
C PHE A 411 -4.43 9.73 9.39
N ASP A 412 -3.61 8.72 9.10
CA ASP A 412 -2.52 8.29 9.98
C ASP A 412 -1.51 9.42 10.23
N HIS A 413 -1.18 10.16 9.17
CA HIS A 413 -0.31 11.32 9.30
C HIS A 413 -0.88 12.36 10.27
N LEU A 414 -2.17 12.71 10.13
CA LEU A 414 -2.85 13.65 11.02
C LEU A 414 -2.98 13.10 12.45
N MET A 415 -3.19 11.79 12.62
CA MET A 415 -3.21 11.14 13.95
C MET A 415 -1.88 11.30 14.68
N ARG A 416 -0.76 11.15 13.99
CA ARG A 416 0.59 11.36 14.55
C ARG A 416 0.91 12.80 14.94
N MET A 417 0.22 13.77 14.33
CA MET A 417 0.40 15.20 14.67
C MET A 417 -0.35 15.63 15.93
N ARG A 418 -1.18 14.77 16.49
CA ARG A 418 -1.91 15.10 17.71
C ARG A 418 -0.95 15.30 18.88
N PRO A 419 -1.22 16.27 19.76
CA PRO A 419 -0.43 16.45 20.96
C PRO A 419 -0.50 15.21 21.85
N PRO A 420 0.59 14.86 22.58
CA PRO A 420 0.60 13.69 23.45
C PRO A 420 -0.42 13.85 24.59
N GLU A 421 -1.13 12.76 24.87
CA GLU A 421 -2.09 12.64 25.96
C GLU A 421 -1.47 11.86 27.13
N PRO A 422 -1.82 12.16 28.39
CA PRO A 422 -1.33 11.40 29.53
C PRO A 422 -1.85 9.93 29.51
N PRO A 423 -1.12 9.00 30.11
CA PRO A 423 -1.59 7.62 30.28
C PRO A 423 -2.94 7.56 31.01
N ASP A 424 -3.73 6.52 30.72
CA ASP A 424 -4.98 6.30 31.45
C ASP A 424 -4.68 5.68 32.83
N SER A 425 -4.85 6.47 33.87
CA SER A 425 -4.54 6.07 35.24
C SER A 425 -5.42 4.93 35.78
N ARG A 426 -6.52 4.63 35.11
CA ARG A 426 -7.45 3.54 35.46
C ARG A 426 -6.93 2.17 35.03
N LEU A 427 -5.89 2.12 34.21
CA LEU A 427 -5.39 0.91 33.59
C LEU A 427 -4.01 0.52 34.16
N LEU A 428 -3.79 -0.79 34.28
CA LEU A 428 -2.52 -1.41 34.59
C LEU A 428 -2.30 -2.55 33.59
N VAL A 429 -1.12 -2.63 32.97
CA VAL A 429 -0.74 -3.75 32.12
C VAL A 429 0.30 -4.62 32.82
N VAL A 430 -0.01 -5.89 32.99
CA VAL A 430 0.93 -6.93 33.38
C VAL A 430 1.47 -7.56 32.11
N ALA A 431 2.69 -7.19 31.75
CA ALA A 431 3.38 -7.62 30.55
C ALA A 431 4.09 -8.96 30.78
N ILE A 432 3.89 -9.92 29.87
CA ILE A 432 4.67 -11.16 29.83
C ILE A 432 5.71 -10.98 28.73
N ASP A 433 6.91 -10.61 29.12
CA ASP A 433 8.00 -10.29 28.21
C ASP A 433 8.90 -11.50 27.87
N ASP A 434 9.91 -11.28 27.02
CA ASP A 434 10.85 -12.33 26.61
C ASP A 434 11.65 -12.92 27.78
N GLU A 435 11.95 -12.11 28.82
CA GLU A 435 12.64 -12.58 30.01
C GLU A 435 11.73 -13.47 30.86
N ASP A 436 10.47 -13.10 31.04
CA ASP A 436 9.46 -13.89 31.71
C ASP A 436 9.28 -15.26 31.04
N LEU A 437 9.26 -15.30 29.70
CA LEU A 437 9.18 -16.57 28.96
C LEU A 437 10.42 -17.44 29.18
N ARG A 438 11.62 -16.88 29.12
CA ARG A 438 12.88 -17.62 29.31
C ARG A 438 12.96 -18.22 30.73
N GLN A 439 12.66 -17.43 31.75
CA GLN A 439 12.71 -17.89 33.14
C GLN A 439 11.70 -18.99 33.40
N GLN A 440 10.51 -18.94 32.81
CA GLN A 440 9.50 -19.99 32.95
C GLN A 440 9.90 -21.24 32.15
N SER A 441 10.40 -21.11 30.92
CA SER A 441 10.81 -22.25 30.09
C SER A 441 11.96 -23.05 30.68
N GLN A 442 12.84 -22.42 31.45
CA GLN A 442 13.93 -23.11 32.18
C GLN A 442 13.44 -23.97 33.32
N LYS A 443 12.26 -23.68 33.89
CA LYS A 443 11.73 -24.34 35.09
C LYS A 443 10.61 -25.32 34.77
N GLU A 444 9.86 -25.11 33.70
CA GLU A 444 8.66 -25.89 33.36
C GLU A 444 8.56 -26.06 31.82
N ASP A 445 7.95 -27.16 31.38
CA ASP A 445 7.61 -27.35 29.95
C ASP A 445 6.46 -26.39 29.57
N LEU A 446 6.80 -25.20 29.11
CA LEU A 446 5.88 -24.09 28.86
C LEU A 446 5.17 -24.28 27.50
N LYS A 447 3.90 -24.69 27.53
CA LYS A 447 3.07 -24.85 26.32
C LYS A 447 2.35 -23.56 25.88
N GLY A 448 2.41 -22.49 26.68
CA GLY A 448 1.78 -21.21 26.46
C GLY A 448 2.71 -20.03 26.73
N ALA A 449 2.14 -18.89 27.10
CA ALA A 449 2.89 -17.68 27.47
C ALA A 449 3.12 -17.59 28.98
N ILE A 450 2.35 -18.32 29.80
CA ILE A 450 2.47 -18.34 31.26
C ILE A 450 2.13 -19.74 31.78
N SER A 451 2.86 -20.19 32.80
CA SER A 451 2.55 -21.45 33.45
C SER A 451 1.30 -21.32 34.32
N ASP A 452 0.51 -22.40 34.43
CA ASP A 452 -0.72 -22.42 35.24
C ASP A 452 -0.47 -22.04 36.71
N ARG A 453 0.69 -22.45 37.25
CA ARG A 453 1.13 -22.11 38.61
C ARG A 453 1.36 -20.60 38.78
N ASN A 454 2.06 -19.97 37.81
CA ASN A 454 2.35 -18.55 37.85
C ASN A 454 1.09 -17.72 37.61
N LEU A 455 0.21 -18.17 36.71
CA LEU A 455 -1.09 -17.55 36.50
C LEU A 455 -1.97 -17.60 37.75
N ALA A 456 -2.04 -18.78 38.44
CA ALA A 456 -2.77 -18.91 39.68
C ALA A 456 -2.25 -17.97 40.76
N LYS A 457 -0.91 -17.89 40.94
CA LYS A 457 -0.29 -16.96 41.89
C LYS A 457 -0.59 -15.51 41.56
N LEU A 458 -0.49 -15.12 40.29
CA LEU A 458 -0.78 -13.77 39.86
C LEU A 458 -2.24 -13.41 40.11
N LEU A 459 -3.19 -14.25 39.71
CA LEU A 459 -4.62 -14.00 39.90
C LEU A 459 -5.00 -13.93 41.39
N ASP A 460 -4.41 -14.77 42.22
CA ASP A 460 -4.61 -14.73 43.68
C ASP A 460 -4.09 -13.42 44.28
N LEU A 461 -2.89 -13.00 43.88
CA LEU A 461 -2.31 -11.72 44.28
C LEU A 461 -3.18 -10.54 43.85
N LEU A 462 -3.56 -10.47 42.58
CA LEU A 462 -4.37 -9.38 42.03
C LEU A 462 -5.73 -9.31 42.74
N THR A 463 -6.41 -10.45 42.94
CA THR A 463 -7.73 -10.51 43.57
C THR A 463 -7.71 -9.99 45.02
N LYS A 464 -6.62 -10.21 45.75
CA LYS A 464 -6.45 -9.71 47.14
C LYS A 464 -6.42 -8.17 47.21
N HIS A 465 -5.95 -7.51 46.16
CA HIS A 465 -5.86 -6.04 46.06
C HIS A 465 -7.06 -5.39 45.37
N GLN A 466 -8.14 -6.11 45.15
CA GLN A 466 -9.47 -5.64 44.73
C GLN A 466 -9.45 -4.77 43.44
N PRO A 467 -8.97 -5.29 42.30
CA PRO A 467 -9.15 -4.59 41.00
C PRO A 467 -10.63 -4.61 40.64
N ARG A 468 -11.08 -3.59 39.90
CA ARG A 468 -12.45 -3.53 39.37
C ARG A 468 -12.70 -4.56 38.26
N ALA A 469 -11.68 -4.85 37.45
CA ALA A 469 -11.70 -5.94 36.49
C ALA A 469 -10.27 -6.46 36.22
N ILE A 470 -10.18 -7.73 35.88
CA ILE A 470 -8.96 -8.39 35.43
C ILE A 470 -9.22 -8.90 34.01
N GLY A 471 -8.53 -8.41 33.04
CA GLY A 471 -8.59 -8.87 31.65
C GLY A 471 -7.44 -9.84 31.35
N LEU A 472 -7.75 -11.05 30.98
CA LEU A 472 -6.77 -12.06 30.60
C LEU A 472 -6.75 -12.20 29.07
N ASP A 473 -5.79 -11.50 28.43
CA ASP A 473 -5.56 -11.52 26.98
C ASP A 473 -4.58 -12.63 26.61
N LEU A 474 -4.98 -13.87 26.88
CA LEU A 474 -4.18 -15.06 26.63
C LEU A 474 -5.01 -16.19 26.04
N TYR A 475 -4.57 -16.73 24.91
CA TYR A 475 -5.07 -18.01 24.40
C TYR A 475 -4.27 -19.14 25.03
N SER A 476 -4.95 -20.14 25.54
CA SER A 476 -4.30 -21.34 26.00
C SER A 476 -4.76 -22.56 25.21
N SER A 477 -3.83 -23.29 24.63
CA SER A 477 -4.10 -24.59 24.01
C SER A 477 -4.69 -25.61 24.97
N ARG A 478 -4.57 -25.38 26.29
CA ARG A 478 -5.14 -26.20 27.35
C ARG A 478 -6.65 -25.94 27.56
N TYR A 479 -7.18 -24.80 27.10
CA TYR A 479 -8.62 -24.54 27.22
C TYR A 479 -9.48 -25.47 26.34
N ALA A 480 -8.88 -26.13 25.34
CA ALA A 480 -9.57 -27.21 24.61
C ALA A 480 -9.70 -28.51 25.40
N ASN A 481 -8.85 -28.72 26.41
CA ASN A 481 -8.88 -29.85 27.33
C ASN A 481 -9.00 -29.28 28.75
N GLN A 482 -9.95 -29.73 29.51
CA GLN A 482 -10.22 -29.29 30.89
C GLN A 482 -8.93 -29.07 31.70
N LEU A 483 -8.88 -27.99 32.47
CA LEU A 483 -7.76 -27.74 33.40
C LEU A 483 -7.45 -29.03 34.22
N PRO A 484 -6.18 -29.41 34.38
CA PRO A 484 -5.84 -30.56 35.16
C PRO A 484 -6.42 -30.42 36.57
N PRO A 485 -6.98 -31.48 37.17
CA PRO A 485 -7.49 -31.46 38.58
C PRO A 485 -6.41 -31.07 39.60
N GLN A 486 -5.16 -30.96 39.17
CA GLN A 486 -3.97 -30.64 39.97
C GLN A 486 -3.84 -29.15 40.37
N LEU A 487 -4.62 -28.20 39.81
CA LEU A 487 -4.58 -26.79 40.17
C LEU A 487 -5.96 -26.23 40.55
N PRO A 488 -6.53 -26.68 41.69
CA PRO A 488 -7.86 -26.25 42.14
C PRO A 488 -7.98 -24.74 42.35
N ALA A 489 -6.86 -24.06 42.66
CA ALA A 489 -6.84 -22.61 42.84
C ALA A 489 -7.11 -21.85 41.54
N LEU A 490 -6.50 -22.27 40.41
CA LEU A 490 -6.73 -21.65 39.11
C LEU A 490 -8.15 -21.92 38.62
N THR A 491 -8.62 -23.16 38.73
CA THR A 491 -10.01 -23.54 38.42
C THR A 491 -11.01 -22.72 39.23
N SER A 492 -10.75 -22.47 40.51
CA SER A 492 -11.59 -21.62 41.36
C SER A 492 -11.63 -20.18 40.86
N GLN A 493 -10.51 -19.59 40.44
CA GLN A 493 -10.46 -18.24 39.85
C GLN A 493 -11.33 -18.16 38.57
N PHE A 494 -11.21 -19.11 37.65
CA PHE A 494 -12.05 -19.14 36.45
C PHE A 494 -13.56 -19.34 36.78
N ARG A 495 -13.91 -20.14 37.75
CA ARG A 495 -15.33 -20.39 38.10
C ARG A 495 -15.96 -19.24 38.87
N HIS A 496 -15.28 -18.68 39.87
CA HIS A 496 -15.90 -17.83 40.87
C HIS A 496 -15.43 -16.38 40.88
N ASN A 497 -14.28 -16.07 40.24
CA ASN A 497 -13.83 -14.67 40.19
C ASN A 497 -14.62 -13.89 39.14
N GLU A 498 -15.64 -13.19 39.59
CA GLU A 498 -16.49 -12.42 38.71
C GLU A 498 -15.79 -11.22 38.03
N ASN A 499 -14.68 -10.73 38.59
CA ASN A 499 -13.91 -9.64 38.00
C ASN A 499 -12.95 -10.14 36.93
N LEU A 500 -12.77 -11.45 36.74
CA LEU A 500 -11.94 -12.06 35.75
C LEU A 500 -12.69 -12.18 34.42
N ILE A 501 -12.22 -11.49 33.39
CA ILE A 501 -12.75 -11.52 32.04
C ILE A 501 -11.68 -12.12 31.14
N THR A 502 -12.06 -13.09 30.33
CA THR A 502 -11.15 -13.80 29.42
C THR A 502 -11.52 -13.55 27.97
N ILE A 503 -10.68 -14.05 27.05
CA ILE A 503 -10.89 -13.92 25.61
C ILE A 503 -11.29 -15.22 24.95
N CYS A 504 -11.96 -15.10 23.81
CA CYS A 504 -12.03 -16.09 22.76
C CYS A 504 -11.75 -15.43 21.40
N LYS A 505 -11.45 -16.20 20.37
CA LYS A 505 -11.22 -15.70 19.01
C LYS A 505 -12.24 -16.30 18.06
N VAL A 506 -12.82 -15.44 17.25
CA VAL A 506 -13.77 -15.87 16.21
C VAL A 506 -13.00 -16.41 15.01
N GLY A 507 -13.46 -17.51 14.43
CA GLY A 507 -12.87 -18.09 13.24
C GLY A 507 -13.25 -17.29 12.01
N TYR A 508 -12.29 -16.65 11.36
CA TYR A 508 -12.45 -15.95 10.07
C TYR A 508 -11.53 -16.49 9.00
N ASP A 509 -10.49 -17.18 9.44
CA ASP A 509 -9.35 -17.52 8.62
C ASP A 509 -9.41 -18.99 8.21
N LYS A 510 -8.97 -19.29 6.97
CA LYS A 510 -8.82 -20.68 6.54
C LYS A 510 -7.82 -21.45 7.41
N ALA A 511 -6.86 -20.76 8.03
CA ALA A 511 -5.90 -21.36 8.96
C ALA A 511 -6.52 -21.70 10.32
N ASN A 512 -7.53 -20.94 10.78
CA ASN A 512 -8.26 -21.19 12.03
C ASN A 512 -9.77 -20.92 11.84
N PRO A 513 -10.47 -21.75 11.06
CA PRO A 513 -11.88 -21.51 10.71
C PRO A 513 -12.83 -21.62 11.91
N TYR A 514 -12.43 -22.33 12.95
CA TYR A 514 -13.24 -22.53 14.18
C TYR A 514 -12.91 -21.53 15.29
N GLY A 515 -11.85 -20.72 15.14
CA GLY A 515 -11.40 -19.81 16.18
C GLY A 515 -10.93 -20.54 17.45
N ASN A 516 -10.77 -19.76 18.53
CA ASN A 516 -10.35 -20.29 19.83
C ASN A 516 -11.52 -20.21 20.81
N ALA A 517 -11.85 -21.34 21.44
CA ALA A 517 -12.88 -21.40 22.45
C ALA A 517 -12.49 -20.62 23.73
N PRO A 518 -13.45 -20.09 24.48
CA PRO A 518 -13.20 -19.56 25.81
C PRO A 518 -12.88 -20.68 26.82
N PRO A 519 -12.38 -20.33 28.00
CA PRO A 519 -12.18 -21.31 29.08
C PRO A 519 -13.50 -22.03 29.42
N PRO A 520 -13.51 -23.39 29.45
CA PRO A 520 -14.73 -24.15 29.68
C PRO A 520 -15.28 -23.99 31.09
N GLU A 521 -14.47 -23.50 32.02
CA GLU A 521 -14.87 -23.25 33.40
C GLU A 521 -15.73 -22.01 33.59
N ILE A 522 -15.77 -21.10 32.59
CA ILE A 522 -16.57 -19.88 32.65
C ILE A 522 -17.92 -20.15 31.98
N PRO A 523 -19.03 -19.95 32.69
CA PRO A 523 -20.36 -20.13 32.12
C PRO A 523 -20.57 -19.19 30.91
N PRO A 524 -21.17 -19.64 29.81
CA PRO A 524 -21.39 -18.84 28.61
C PRO A 524 -22.15 -17.55 28.88
N ASP A 525 -23.16 -17.59 29.77
CA ASP A 525 -24.04 -16.45 30.06
C ASP A 525 -23.50 -15.53 31.16
N SER A 526 -22.22 -15.70 31.58
CA SER A 526 -21.64 -14.94 32.70
C SER A 526 -21.17 -13.54 32.34
N PHE A 527 -21.19 -13.15 31.09
CA PHE A 527 -20.58 -11.90 30.60
C PHE A 527 -19.11 -11.71 31.03
N ARG A 528 -18.38 -12.81 31.11
CA ARG A 528 -16.97 -12.86 31.51
C ARG A 528 -16.05 -13.32 30.38
N VAL A 529 -16.57 -13.38 29.17
CA VAL A 529 -15.83 -13.70 27.97
C VAL A 529 -16.11 -12.62 26.91
N GLY A 530 -15.08 -12.07 26.32
CA GLY A 530 -15.18 -11.19 25.15
C GLY A 530 -14.34 -11.71 23.97
N PHE A 531 -14.73 -11.39 22.75
CA PHE A 531 -13.86 -11.70 21.60
C PHE A 531 -12.69 -10.72 21.53
N SER A 532 -11.51 -11.21 21.13
CA SER A 532 -10.26 -10.43 21.03
C SER A 532 -9.91 -10.03 19.60
N ASP A 533 -10.81 -10.21 18.66
CA ASP A 533 -10.55 -9.97 17.25
C ASP A 533 -10.41 -8.49 16.95
N PHE A 534 -9.39 -8.15 16.16
CA PHE A 534 -9.18 -6.82 15.61
C PHE A 534 -9.72 -6.72 14.17
N VAL A 535 -10.20 -5.54 13.80
CA VAL A 535 -10.49 -5.21 12.40
C VAL A 535 -9.27 -4.52 11.82
N MET A 536 -8.52 -5.23 11.02
CA MET A 536 -7.41 -4.69 10.25
C MET A 536 -7.91 -4.19 8.90
N ASP A 537 -7.35 -3.07 8.44
CA ASP A 537 -7.56 -2.56 7.09
C ASP A 537 -6.72 -3.35 6.07
N GLY A 538 -6.88 -3.07 4.78
CA GLY A 538 -6.15 -3.78 3.73
C GLY A 538 -4.62 -3.62 3.79
N ASP A 539 -4.12 -2.62 4.52
CA ASP A 539 -2.70 -2.38 4.82
C ASP A 539 -2.26 -2.96 6.19
N GLU A 540 -3.10 -3.81 6.79
CA GLU A 540 -2.89 -4.47 8.09
C GLU A 540 -2.86 -3.52 9.29
N ILE A 541 -3.25 -2.25 9.14
CA ILE A 541 -3.29 -1.27 10.22
C ILE A 541 -4.62 -1.36 10.97
N VAL A 542 -4.56 -1.37 12.31
CA VAL A 542 -5.73 -1.35 13.19
C VAL A 542 -6.18 0.09 13.40
N ARG A 543 -7.21 0.55 12.64
CA ARG A 543 -7.81 1.89 12.76
C ARG A 543 -9.23 1.87 13.30
N ARG A 544 -9.80 0.68 13.47
CA ARG A 544 -11.20 0.51 13.86
C ARG A 544 -11.32 -0.37 15.08
N HIS A 545 -12.30 -0.04 15.92
CA HIS A 545 -12.64 -0.80 17.12
C HIS A 545 -13.96 -1.52 16.87
N LEU A 546 -13.94 -2.84 16.86
CA LEU A 546 -15.12 -3.70 16.77
C LEU A 546 -15.71 -3.82 18.18
N LEU A 547 -16.89 -3.27 18.39
CA LEU A 547 -17.56 -3.24 19.69
C LEU A 547 -18.38 -4.51 19.94
N GLY A 548 -19.01 -5.01 18.89
CA GLY A 548 -19.86 -6.19 18.97
C GLY A 548 -20.14 -6.77 17.59
N MET A 549 -20.52 -8.04 17.56
CA MET A 549 -20.86 -8.75 16.33
C MET A 549 -22.05 -9.70 16.57
N ASN A 550 -22.69 -10.13 15.45
CA ASN A 550 -23.73 -11.14 15.54
C ASN A 550 -23.10 -12.55 15.46
N PRO A 551 -23.11 -13.34 16.55
CA PRO A 551 -22.54 -14.68 16.56
C PRO A 551 -23.22 -15.65 15.58
N GLN A 552 -24.50 -15.43 15.27
CA GLN A 552 -25.26 -16.32 14.38
C GLN A 552 -24.76 -16.31 12.93
N LEU A 553 -23.99 -15.30 12.53
CA LEU A 553 -23.35 -15.25 11.21
C LEU A 553 -22.13 -16.19 11.09
N GLN A 554 -21.74 -16.84 12.20
CA GLN A 554 -20.54 -17.68 12.26
C GLN A 554 -20.83 -18.99 13.05
N GLN A 555 -21.77 -19.75 12.56
CA GLN A 555 -22.26 -20.97 13.21
C GLN A 555 -21.19 -22.01 13.54
N GLU A 556 -20.08 -22.01 12.83
CA GLU A 556 -18.96 -22.94 13.06
C GLU A 556 -17.92 -22.44 14.07
N SER A 557 -17.96 -21.18 14.49
CA SER A 557 -17.00 -20.64 15.43
C SER A 557 -17.21 -21.18 16.85
N ARG A 558 -16.11 -21.50 17.52
CA ARG A 558 -16.10 -21.87 18.95
C ARG A 558 -16.26 -20.66 19.88
N CYS A 559 -16.14 -19.45 19.37
CA CYS A 559 -16.35 -18.19 20.06
C CYS A 559 -17.71 -17.62 19.66
N GLN A 560 -18.71 -17.75 20.50
CA GLN A 560 -20.10 -17.37 20.25
C GLN A 560 -20.52 -16.13 21.07
N VAL A 561 -19.55 -15.32 21.52
CA VAL A 561 -19.87 -14.13 22.32
C VAL A 561 -20.12 -12.93 21.40
N PRO A 562 -21.13 -12.08 21.71
CA PRO A 562 -21.50 -10.94 20.87
C PRO A 562 -20.66 -9.69 21.10
N THR A 563 -19.91 -9.61 22.21
CA THR A 563 -19.23 -8.38 22.67
C THR A 563 -17.71 -8.52 22.66
N ALA A 564 -17.03 -7.42 22.37
CA ALA A 564 -15.57 -7.35 22.41
C ALA A 564 -15.04 -7.41 23.85
N PHE A 565 -13.82 -7.93 23.99
CA PHE A 565 -13.11 -8.00 25.26
C PHE A 565 -12.99 -6.64 25.97
N SER A 566 -12.64 -5.61 25.24
CA SER A 566 -12.57 -4.23 25.74
C SER A 566 -13.92 -3.71 26.25
N ILE A 567 -15.02 -4.15 25.65
CA ILE A 567 -16.37 -3.77 26.06
C ILE A 567 -16.77 -4.48 27.36
N GLU A 568 -16.54 -5.78 27.48
CA GLU A 568 -16.81 -6.52 28.72
C GLU A 568 -16.05 -5.94 29.92
N LEU A 569 -14.77 -5.60 29.71
CA LEU A 569 -13.95 -4.92 30.72
C LEU A 569 -14.51 -3.53 31.10
N ALA A 570 -14.91 -2.74 30.11
CA ALA A 570 -15.48 -1.43 30.35
C ALA A 570 -16.78 -1.54 31.16
N LEU A 571 -17.64 -2.47 30.79
CA LEU A 571 -18.91 -2.69 31.47
C LEU A 571 -18.71 -3.18 32.90
N ARG A 572 -17.75 -4.08 33.14
CA ARG A 572 -17.41 -4.56 34.48
C ARG A 572 -16.94 -3.39 35.35
N TYR A 573 -16.05 -2.55 34.81
CA TYR A 573 -15.59 -1.36 35.52
C TYR A 573 -16.74 -0.38 35.82
N LEU A 574 -17.64 -0.12 34.88
CA LEU A 574 -18.76 0.83 35.01
C LEU A 574 -19.86 0.31 35.94
N ARG A 575 -20.14 -1.00 35.96
CA ARG A 575 -21.10 -1.60 36.92
C ARG A 575 -20.66 -1.40 38.36
N TYR A 576 -19.34 -1.50 38.64
CA TYR A 576 -18.83 -1.27 39.98
C TYR A 576 -19.09 0.15 40.48
N LEU A 577 -19.16 1.15 39.61
CA LEU A 577 -19.46 2.54 39.96
C LEU A 577 -20.94 2.76 40.30
N GLN A 578 -21.82 1.81 39.99
CA GLN A 578 -23.27 1.95 40.14
C GLN A 578 -23.85 1.21 41.35
N THR A 579 -23.05 0.37 42.07
CA THR A 579 -23.53 -0.53 43.10
C THR A 579 -23.85 0.13 44.46
N ASP A 580 -23.72 1.46 44.62
CA ASP A 580 -24.03 2.18 45.83
C ASP A 580 -25.53 2.58 45.99
N SER A 581 -26.42 2.10 45.13
CA SER A 581 -27.86 2.32 45.32
C SER A 581 -28.71 1.13 44.84
N ASP A 582 -29.47 0.56 45.73
CA ASP A 582 -30.49 -0.42 45.47
C ASP A 582 -31.42 0.00 44.32
N THR A 583 -31.74 -0.97 43.48
CA THR A 583 -32.62 -0.88 42.27
C THR A 583 -31.99 -0.32 41.02
N ALA A 584 -31.39 -1.21 40.23
CA ALA A 584 -31.09 -0.84 38.86
C ALA A 584 -31.01 -2.03 37.88
N GLU A 585 -32.09 -2.24 37.16
CA GLU A 585 -32.02 -2.83 35.83
C GLU A 585 -31.24 -1.91 34.91
N THR A 586 -29.95 -2.15 34.75
CA THR A 586 -29.21 -1.60 33.62
C THR A 586 -29.63 -2.39 32.41
N GLY A 587 -30.53 -1.86 31.59
CA GLY A 587 -30.87 -2.39 30.27
C GLY A 587 -29.64 -2.33 29.37
N PHE A 588 -28.83 -3.37 29.41
CA PHE A 588 -27.68 -3.56 28.56
C PHE A 588 -28.07 -4.57 27.50
N TYR A 589 -28.26 -4.08 26.28
CA TYR A 589 -28.44 -4.91 25.09
C TYR A 589 -27.19 -4.79 24.25
N PRO A 590 -26.43 -5.89 24.06
CA PRO A 590 -25.35 -5.87 23.07
C PRO A 590 -25.96 -5.56 21.70
N PRO A 591 -25.29 -4.73 20.88
CA PRO A 591 -25.79 -4.40 19.56
C PRO A 591 -25.81 -5.66 18.69
N VAL A 592 -26.99 -6.06 18.25
CA VAL A 592 -27.16 -7.13 17.27
C VAL A 592 -27.11 -6.49 15.90
N GLY A 593 -26.03 -6.73 15.12
CA GLY A 593 -25.86 -6.14 13.81
C GLY A 593 -25.20 -4.74 13.80
N ASN A 594 -25.59 -3.88 12.88
CA ASN A 594 -25.06 -2.51 12.72
C ASN A 594 -25.71 -1.48 13.66
N GLU A 595 -26.18 -1.87 14.83
CA GLU A 595 -26.88 -0.99 15.75
C GLU A 595 -25.92 -0.09 16.53
N THR A 596 -26.45 1.06 16.95
CA THR A 596 -25.72 2.03 17.79
C THR A 596 -25.58 1.48 19.21
N PHE A 597 -24.35 1.35 19.69
CA PHE A 597 -24.06 0.97 21.05
C PHE A 597 -24.26 2.16 22.01
N LYS A 598 -24.92 1.95 23.14
CA LYS A 598 -25.17 2.98 24.13
C LYS A 598 -24.80 2.50 25.52
N ILE A 599 -24.05 3.34 26.24
CA ILE A 599 -23.81 3.18 27.67
C ILE A 599 -24.59 4.26 28.41
N GLN A 600 -25.52 3.87 29.27
CA GLN A 600 -26.29 4.81 30.08
C GLN A 600 -25.85 4.70 31.53
N LEU A 601 -25.32 5.79 32.09
CA LEU A 601 -24.94 5.90 33.49
C LEU A 601 -26.09 6.53 34.27
N LYS A 602 -26.47 5.93 35.42
CA LYS A 602 -27.59 6.47 36.25
C LYS A 602 -27.20 7.69 37.07
N GLN A 603 -25.93 7.81 37.47
CA GLN A 603 -25.43 8.94 38.24
C GLN A 603 -24.06 9.38 37.73
N GLN A 604 -23.71 10.66 37.95
CA GLN A 604 -22.37 11.17 37.71
C GLN A 604 -21.43 10.57 38.76
N PRO A 605 -20.27 10.01 38.34
CA PRO A 605 -19.26 9.52 39.30
C PRO A 605 -18.81 10.65 40.21
N LYS A 606 -18.64 10.36 41.50
CA LYS A 606 -18.16 11.36 42.47
C LYS A 606 -16.74 11.87 42.19
N ASP A 607 -15.97 11.16 41.39
CA ASP A 607 -14.57 11.44 41.08
C ASP A 607 -14.38 11.97 39.64
N PHE A 608 -15.24 12.92 39.22
CA PHE A 608 -15.04 13.60 37.96
C PHE A 608 -13.76 14.44 37.99
N ILE A 609 -12.69 13.99 37.35
CA ILE A 609 -11.47 14.78 37.13
C ILE A 609 -11.63 15.52 35.80
N PRO A 610 -11.80 16.86 35.82
CA PRO A 610 -11.84 17.62 34.58
C PRO A 610 -10.51 17.51 33.84
N VAL A 611 -10.54 17.14 32.57
CA VAL A 611 -9.36 17.08 31.71
C VAL A 611 -8.82 18.50 31.56
N PRO A 612 -7.51 18.76 31.80
CA PRO A 612 -6.92 20.09 31.63
C PRO A 612 -7.05 20.58 30.20
N HIS A 613 -7.36 21.83 30.05
CA HIS A 613 -7.59 22.64 28.87
C HIS A 613 -6.86 22.23 27.59
N GLY A 614 -7.62 22.01 26.53
CA GLY A 614 -7.17 21.82 25.15
C GLY A 614 -8.18 21.15 24.24
N TYR A 615 -9.14 20.43 24.78
CA TYR A 615 -10.26 19.88 24.05
C TYR A 615 -11.52 20.64 24.42
N ALA A 616 -12.16 21.27 23.43
CA ALA A 616 -13.40 22.01 23.64
C ALA A 616 -14.39 21.10 24.36
N SER A 617 -14.64 21.38 25.62
CA SER A 617 -15.69 20.77 26.43
C SER A 617 -17.04 21.23 25.87
N LEU A 618 -17.57 20.50 24.92
CA LEU A 618 -19.01 20.50 24.76
C LEU A 618 -19.57 19.82 26.00
N SER A 619 -20.10 20.62 26.92
CA SER A 619 -20.76 20.15 28.14
C SER A 619 -21.96 19.30 27.78
N TYR A 620 -21.72 18.00 27.57
CA TYR A 620 -22.79 17.02 27.61
C TYR A 620 -22.96 16.57 29.07
N PRO A 621 -24.15 16.58 29.60
CA PRO A 621 -24.43 15.98 30.90
C PRO A 621 -24.06 14.50 30.75
N ALA A 622 -23.10 14.02 31.56
CA ALA A 622 -22.50 12.70 31.51
C ALA A 622 -23.42 11.55 31.92
N ARG A 623 -24.58 11.46 31.30
CA ARG A 623 -25.58 10.39 31.54
C ARG A 623 -25.64 9.33 30.46
N GLN A 624 -25.08 9.60 29.25
CA GLN A 624 -25.18 8.68 28.13
C GLN A 624 -24.00 8.87 27.18
N ALA A 625 -23.20 7.82 27.01
CA ALA A 625 -22.22 7.72 25.94
C ALA A 625 -22.81 6.91 24.78
N ILE A 626 -22.81 7.49 23.58
CA ILE A 626 -23.37 6.91 22.36
C ILE A 626 -22.22 6.58 21.44
N PHE A 627 -22.13 5.34 20.99
CA PHE A 627 -21.12 4.83 20.08
C PHE A 627 -21.80 4.48 18.75
N PRO A 628 -21.92 5.44 17.82
CA PRO A 628 -22.59 5.21 16.54
C PRO A 628 -21.77 4.26 15.69
N SER A 629 -22.38 3.18 15.21
CA SER A 629 -21.73 2.27 14.29
C SER A 629 -21.38 2.98 12.98
N LEU A 630 -20.18 2.72 12.46
CA LEU A 630 -19.75 3.28 11.18
C LEU A 630 -20.64 2.78 10.05
N PRO A 631 -21.16 3.67 9.20
CA PRO A 631 -21.86 3.28 7.99
C PRO A 631 -20.89 2.61 6.98
N SER A 632 -21.44 1.92 6.00
CA SER A 632 -20.67 1.20 4.98
C SER A 632 -19.72 2.09 4.18
N ARG A 633 -19.99 3.38 4.11
CA ARG A 633 -19.13 4.42 3.51
C ARG A 633 -19.02 5.60 4.46
N VAL A 634 -17.80 5.88 4.90
CA VAL A 634 -17.54 6.96 5.87
C VAL A 634 -16.07 7.41 5.78
N GLY A 635 -15.82 8.71 5.79
CA GLY A 635 -14.48 9.27 5.69
C GLY A 635 -13.73 8.72 4.46
N GLY A 636 -12.51 8.23 4.65
CA GLY A 636 -11.72 7.59 3.59
C GLY A 636 -12.21 6.21 3.18
N TYR A 637 -13.05 5.54 3.98
CA TYR A 637 -13.60 4.22 3.67
C TYR A 637 -14.72 4.32 2.63
N GLN A 638 -14.39 4.10 1.37
CA GLN A 638 -15.30 4.24 0.23
C GLN A 638 -15.47 2.94 -0.57
N ALA A 639 -14.49 2.03 -0.57
CA ALA A 639 -14.60 0.75 -1.26
C ALA A 639 -15.73 -0.10 -0.66
N GLN A 640 -16.48 -0.76 -1.53
CA GLN A 640 -17.46 -1.78 -1.10
C GLN A 640 -16.70 -2.90 -0.40
N GLY A 641 -17.06 -3.19 0.85
CA GLY A 641 -16.43 -4.27 1.61
C GLY A 641 -15.62 -3.79 2.81
N LEU A 642 -15.93 -2.63 3.38
CA LEU A 642 -15.62 -2.37 4.79
C LEU A 642 -16.00 -3.60 5.56
N ALA A 643 -15.02 -4.43 5.91
CA ALA A 643 -15.12 -5.73 6.57
C ALA A 643 -16.58 -6.18 6.68
N GLY A 644 -17.13 -6.67 5.59
CA GLY A 644 -18.54 -6.70 5.25
C GLY A 644 -19.41 -7.14 6.40
N GLY A 645 -20.22 -6.25 6.94
CA GLY A 645 -21.32 -6.60 7.84
C GLY A 645 -20.95 -7.31 9.15
N LYS A 646 -19.68 -7.27 9.60
CA LYS A 646 -19.18 -8.04 10.74
C LYS A 646 -19.40 -7.36 12.09
N GLY A 647 -20.45 -6.55 12.26
CA GLY A 647 -20.81 -6.00 13.54
C GLY A 647 -20.64 -4.50 13.68
N SER A 648 -20.89 -3.98 14.89
CA SER A 648 -20.80 -2.57 15.23
C SER A 648 -19.34 -2.14 15.39
N GLN A 649 -18.89 -1.18 14.58
CA GLN A 649 -17.51 -0.68 14.54
C GLN A 649 -17.49 0.84 14.71
N ILE A 650 -16.47 1.36 15.36
CA ILE A 650 -16.15 2.79 15.45
C ILE A 650 -14.70 3.02 15.04
N LEU A 651 -14.33 4.26 14.71
CA LEU A 651 -12.92 4.63 14.55
C LEU A 651 -12.22 4.57 15.90
N LEU A 652 -11.03 3.94 15.92
CA LEU A 652 -10.24 3.84 17.14
C LEU A 652 -9.48 5.14 17.40
N ASN A 653 -9.90 5.83 18.45
CA ASN A 653 -9.28 7.06 18.90
C ASN A 653 -8.15 6.74 19.87
N TYR A 654 -6.98 6.37 19.36
CA TYR A 654 -5.79 6.14 20.18
C TYR A 654 -5.47 7.36 21.06
N ARG A 655 -4.98 7.14 22.28
CA ARG A 655 -4.32 8.23 23.02
C ARG A 655 -3.00 8.54 22.34
N ALA A 656 -2.83 9.79 21.93
CA ALA A 656 -1.62 10.23 21.24
C ALA A 656 -0.39 10.15 22.17
N GLY A 657 0.75 9.73 21.63
CA GLY A 657 1.99 9.64 22.36
C GLY A 657 3.15 9.22 21.46
N ASN A 658 4.37 9.40 21.92
CA ASN A 658 5.56 8.95 21.20
C ASN A 658 5.68 7.42 21.18
N ASP A 659 5.11 6.74 22.18
CA ASP A 659 5.01 5.29 22.26
C ASP A 659 3.63 4.94 22.79
N LEU A 660 2.84 4.23 21.98
CA LEU A 660 1.50 3.80 22.35
C LEU A 660 1.47 2.79 23.51
N ARG A 661 2.60 2.12 23.81
CA ARG A 661 2.74 1.26 24.99
C ARG A 661 2.57 2.02 26.30
N ASN A 662 2.79 3.32 26.28
CA ASN A 662 2.62 4.21 27.45
C ASN A 662 1.15 4.57 27.75
N ILE A 663 0.18 3.86 27.17
CA ILE A 663 -1.27 4.03 27.46
C ILE A 663 -1.60 3.81 28.94
N ALA A 664 -0.87 2.95 29.63
CA ALA A 664 -1.10 2.55 31.00
C ALA A 664 0.23 2.35 31.74
N THR A 665 0.17 2.33 33.06
CA THR A 665 1.29 1.81 33.87
C THR A 665 1.53 0.34 33.51
N GLN A 666 2.78 -0.05 33.26
CA GLN A 666 3.14 -1.43 32.95
C GLN A 666 4.18 -1.97 33.94
N LYS A 667 4.05 -3.27 34.25
CA LYS A 667 5.00 -4.05 35.06
C LYS A 667 5.12 -5.45 34.45
N SER A 668 6.33 -6.04 34.49
CA SER A 668 6.53 -7.42 34.04
C SER A 668 5.86 -8.44 34.99
N LEU A 669 5.56 -9.62 34.46
CA LEU A 669 5.04 -10.73 35.29
C LEU A 669 5.99 -11.06 36.45
N SER A 670 7.29 -11.11 36.16
CA SER A 670 8.34 -11.39 37.14
C SER A 670 8.33 -10.43 38.32
N TRP A 671 8.00 -9.14 38.10
CA TRP A 671 7.89 -8.14 39.14
C TRP A 671 6.79 -8.52 40.19
N PHE A 672 5.67 -9.09 39.76
CA PHE A 672 4.57 -9.48 40.65
C PHE A 672 4.85 -10.80 41.41
N ILE A 673 5.55 -11.74 40.77
CA ILE A 673 5.74 -13.11 41.34
C ILE A 673 7.16 -13.34 41.88
N SER A 674 8.03 -12.30 41.89
CA SER A 674 9.39 -12.40 42.41
C SER A 674 9.40 -12.83 43.87
N GLN A 675 10.29 -13.78 44.19
CA GLN A 675 10.52 -14.22 45.59
C GLN A 675 11.70 -13.46 46.21
N GLU A 676 12.61 -12.90 45.40
CA GLU A 676 13.81 -12.23 45.89
C GLU A 676 13.53 -10.79 46.35
N ASN A 677 12.69 -10.08 45.62
CA ASN A 677 12.28 -8.71 45.89
C ASN A 677 10.76 -8.56 45.70
N PRO A 678 9.93 -9.08 46.61
CA PRO A 678 8.49 -8.96 46.48
C PRO A 678 8.06 -7.51 46.66
N PRO A 679 7.14 -6.98 45.81
CA PRO A 679 6.59 -5.65 46.00
C PRO A 679 5.84 -5.53 47.34
N SER A 680 5.89 -4.35 47.95
CA SER A 680 5.21 -4.11 49.21
C SER A 680 3.69 -4.12 49.03
N PRO A 681 2.90 -4.53 50.06
CA PRO A 681 1.43 -4.49 49.99
C PRO A 681 0.86 -3.11 49.68
N GLN A 682 1.53 -2.04 50.12
CA GLN A 682 1.13 -0.66 49.84
C GLN A 682 1.34 -0.31 48.37
N GLU A 683 2.45 -0.72 47.78
CA GLU A 683 2.77 -0.52 46.39
C GLU A 683 1.79 -1.27 45.46
N LEU A 684 1.46 -2.53 45.84
CA LEU A 684 0.45 -3.32 45.14
C LEU A 684 -0.94 -2.66 45.21
N ASP A 685 -1.34 -2.16 46.38
CA ASP A 685 -2.62 -1.47 46.54
C ASP A 685 -2.70 -0.23 45.67
N GLN A 686 -1.66 0.60 45.63
CA GLN A 686 -1.62 1.78 44.78
C GLN A 686 -1.70 1.43 43.28
N LEU A 687 -1.07 0.33 42.87
CA LEU A 687 -1.04 -0.09 41.48
C LEU A 687 -2.32 -0.78 41.04
N ILE A 688 -2.99 -1.55 41.88
CA ILE A 688 -4.04 -2.51 41.52
C ILE A 688 -5.43 -2.03 41.92
N ARG A 689 -5.57 -1.44 43.11
CA ARG A 689 -6.88 -1.15 43.71
C ARG A 689 -7.70 -0.25 42.76
N GLU A 690 -8.94 -0.67 42.55
CA GLU A 690 -9.92 0.05 41.70
C GLU A 690 -9.54 0.24 40.23
N LYS A 691 -8.50 -0.42 39.73
CA LYS A 691 -8.10 -0.35 38.30
C LYS A 691 -8.59 -1.54 37.51
N VAL A 692 -8.50 -1.44 36.20
CA VAL A 692 -8.57 -2.57 35.29
C VAL A 692 -7.14 -3.06 35.02
N VAL A 693 -6.90 -4.32 35.33
CA VAL A 693 -5.61 -4.96 35.10
C VAL A 693 -5.69 -5.82 33.87
N LEU A 694 -4.90 -5.50 32.84
CA LEU A 694 -4.78 -6.27 31.61
C LEU A 694 -3.53 -7.15 31.69
N ILE A 695 -3.67 -8.46 31.48
CA ILE A 695 -2.57 -9.41 31.44
C ILE A 695 -2.41 -9.90 30.01
N GLY A 696 -1.24 -9.67 29.40
CA GLY A 696 -1.02 -10.08 28.00
C GLY A 696 0.46 -10.22 27.63
N VAL A 697 0.70 -10.81 26.48
CA VAL A 697 2.04 -11.09 25.98
C VAL A 697 2.63 -9.85 25.30
N THR A 698 3.87 -9.54 25.65
CA THR A 698 4.66 -8.50 25.03
C THR A 698 6.00 -9.02 24.48
N ALA A 699 6.21 -10.33 24.56
CA ALA A 699 7.37 -11.00 24.01
C ALA A 699 7.30 -11.10 22.48
N ARG A 700 8.40 -10.78 21.80
CA ARG A 700 8.48 -10.79 20.32
C ARG A 700 8.30 -12.19 19.73
N GLU A 701 8.71 -13.24 20.43
CA GLU A 701 8.61 -14.63 19.97
C GLU A 701 7.19 -15.15 19.75
N LYS A 702 6.15 -14.46 20.25
CA LYS A 702 4.75 -14.92 20.19
C LYS A 702 3.94 -14.28 19.08
N GLU A 703 4.54 -13.43 18.23
CA GLU A 703 3.97 -12.83 17.00
C GLU A 703 2.63 -12.09 17.17
N ASP A 704 2.27 -11.67 18.38
CA ASP A 704 1.05 -10.89 18.63
C ASP A 704 1.34 -9.39 18.54
N TYR A 705 1.81 -8.95 17.35
CA TYR A 705 2.20 -7.57 17.09
C TYR A 705 1.43 -7.00 15.91
N HIS A 706 0.94 -5.78 16.04
CA HIS A 706 0.06 -5.14 15.07
C HIS A 706 0.55 -3.76 14.67
N LYS A 707 0.28 -3.40 13.41
CA LYS A 707 0.48 -2.05 12.88
C LYS A 707 -0.62 -1.11 13.36
N THR A 708 -0.24 0.14 13.64
CA THR A 708 -1.16 1.20 14.06
C THR A 708 -0.94 2.47 13.24
N PRO A 709 -1.83 3.47 13.27
CA PRO A 709 -1.61 4.77 12.64
C PRO A 709 -0.32 5.49 13.07
N TYR A 710 0.25 5.12 14.22
CA TYR A 710 1.43 5.75 14.80
C TYR A 710 2.76 5.13 14.35
N GLY A 711 2.74 3.95 13.78
CA GLY A 711 3.93 3.30 13.24
C GLY A 711 3.59 2.03 12.44
N ASN A 712 4.40 1.76 11.42
CA ASN A 712 4.25 0.62 10.53
C ASN A 712 5.58 -0.11 10.25
N THR A 713 6.69 0.35 10.85
CA THR A 713 7.98 -0.36 10.83
C THR A 713 7.98 -1.48 11.87
N GLN A 714 8.90 -2.42 11.79
CA GLN A 714 8.99 -3.54 12.74
C GLN A 714 9.21 -3.07 14.19
N ASP A 715 9.89 -1.94 14.39
CA ASP A 715 10.15 -1.38 15.72
C ASP A 715 8.93 -0.66 16.32
N ASP A 716 8.00 -0.24 15.47
CA ASP A 716 6.79 0.49 15.85
C ASP A 716 5.57 -0.43 16.09
N LEU A 717 5.71 -1.73 15.86
CA LEU A 717 4.63 -2.67 16.09
C LEU A 717 4.25 -2.74 17.58
N ILE A 718 2.96 -2.82 17.84
CA ILE A 718 2.39 -2.78 19.19
C ILE A 718 1.80 -4.15 19.54
N PRO A 719 2.15 -4.73 20.70
CA PRO A 719 1.50 -5.94 21.20
C PRO A 719 -0.01 -5.78 21.36
N GLY A 720 -0.79 -6.83 21.07
CA GLY A 720 -2.25 -6.82 21.09
C GLY A 720 -2.85 -6.32 22.41
N VAL A 721 -2.25 -6.65 23.53
CA VAL A 721 -2.72 -6.20 24.86
C VAL A 721 -2.76 -4.66 24.98
N PHE A 722 -1.83 -3.93 24.37
CA PHE A 722 -1.87 -2.46 24.40
C PHE A 722 -2.95 -1.90 23.47
N ILE A 723 -3.25 -2.58 22.35
CA ILE A 723 -4.37 -2.20 21.50
C ILE A 723 -5.69 -2.38 22.26
N HIS A 724 -5.86 -3.48 22.98
CA HIS A 724 -7.01 -3.68 23.88
C HIS A 724 -7.07 -2.61 24.97
N ALA A 725 -5.92 -2.18 25.51
CA ALA A 725 -5.87 -1.08 26.48
C ALA A 725 -6.34 0.23 25.87
N HIS A 726 -5.95 0.56 24.62
CA HIS A 726 -6.44 1.75 23.90
C HIS A 726 -7.94 1.67 23.63
N MET A 727 -8.43 0.52 23.18
CA MET A 727 -9.86 0.27 22.95
C MET A 727 -10.67 0.47 24.23
N LEU A 728 -10.22 -0.10 25.34
CA LEU A 728 -10.82 0.05 26.64
C LEU A 728 -10.79 1.49 27.13
N SER A 729 -9.64 2.16 27.04
CA SER A 729 -9.48 3.57 27.40
C SER A 729 -10.40 4.47 26.60
N GLN A 730 -10.59 4.21 25.29
CA GLN A 730 -11.54 4.95 24.47
C GLN A 730 -12.96 4.88 25.02
N VAL A 731 -13.43 3.69 25.38
CA VAL A 731 -14.78 3.47 25.91
C VAL A 731 -14.95 4.13 27.25
N LEU A 732 -14.02 3.91 28.18
CA LEU A 732 -14.07 4.50 29.52
C LEU A 732 -14.00 6.04 29.48
N SER A 733 -13.10 6.59 28.65
CA SER A 733 -12.93 8.02 28.56
C SER A 733 -14.12 8.71 27.87
N ALA A 734 -14.74 8.05 26.90
CA ALA A 734 -15.97 8.58 26.28
C ALA A 734 -17.14 8.58 27.29
N ALA A 735 -17.26 7.52 28.11
CA ALA A 735 -18.35 7.38 29.07
C ALA A 735 -18.17 8.27 30.33
N LEU A 736 -16.93 8.41 30.82
CA LEU A 736 -16.63 9.05 32.11
C LEU A 736 -16.09 10.47 31.95
N ASP A 737 -15.20 10.68 30.97
CA ASP A 737 -14.46 11.94 30.82
C ASP A 737 -15.04 12.81 29.69
N GLY A 738 -16.00 12.31 28.92
CA GLY A 738 -16.54 13.01 27.76
C GLY A 738 -15.52 13.17 26.62
N ARG A 739 -14.48 12.32 26.57
CA ARG A 739 -13.49 12.34 25.49
C ARG A 739 -14.18 12.07 24.14
N PRO A 740 -14.00 12.94 23.13
CA PRO A 740 -14.74 12.81 21.88
C PRO A 740 -14.35 11.53 21.13
N LEU A 741 -15.33 10.89 20.52
CA LEU A 741 -15.10 9.84 19.53
C LEU A 741 -14.68 10.47 18.21
N LEU A 742 -13.87 9.75 17.43
CA LEU A 742 -13.59 10.16 16.06
C LEU A 742 -14.88 10.08 15.22
N TRP A 743 -15.15 11.13 14.48
CA TRP A 743 -16.28 11.22 13.58
C TRP A 743 -15.84 11.64 12.17
N ALA A 744 -16.65 11.32 11.19
CA ALA A 744 -16.52 11.79 9.82
C ALA A 744 -17.87 12.23 9.28
N TRP A 745 -17.84 13.09 8.27
CA TRP A 745 -19.06 13.60 7.65
C TRP A 745 -19.84 12.52 6.90
N SER A 746 -21.11 12.82 6.64
CA SER A 746 -21.90 12.05 5.69
C SER A 746 -21.36 12.23 4.27
N PRO A 747 -21.54 11.27 3.36
CA PRO A 747 -21.01 11.35 1.99
C PRO A 747 -21.42 12.63 1.24
N TRP A 748 -22.60 13.17 1.48
CA TRP A 748 -23.07 14.41 0.84
C TRP A 748 -22.29 15.64 1.28
N VAL A 749 -21.92 15.73 2.55
CA VAL A 749 -21.12 16.83 3.09
C VAL A 749 -19.70 16.74 2.55
N ASP A 750 -19.15 15.52 2.47
CA ASP A 750 -17.86 15.28 1.83
C ASP A 750 -17.85 15.75 0.36
N TRP A 751 -18.91 15.44 -0.39
CA TRP A 751 -19.07 15.90 -1.77
C TRP A 751 -19.11 17.42 -1.88
N ALA A 752 -19.89 18.08 -1.02
CA ALA A 752 -19.97 19.54 -0.98
C ALA A 752 -18.61 20.19 -0.65
N TRP A 753 -17.85 19.58 0.27
CA TRP A 753 -16.50 19.99 0.62
C TRP A 753 -15.52 19.89 -0.56
N ILE A 754 -15.52 18.75 -1.25
CA ILE A 754 -14.67 18.52 -2.43
C ILE A 754 -15.04 19.52 -3.54
N ALA A 755 -16.34 19.71 -3.81
CA ALA A 755 -16.81 20.65 -4.81
C ALA A 755 -16.45 22.10 -4.46
N GLY A 756 -16.55 22.50 -3.17
CA GLY A 756 -16.16 23.81 -2.69
C GLY A 756 -14.67 24.11 -2.95
N TRP A 757 -13.77 23.19 -2.59
CA TRP A 757 -12.34 23.38 -2.83
C TRP A 757 -11.97 23.30 -4.31
N SER A 758 -12.62 22.45 -5.11
CA SER A 758 -12.45 22.42 -6.57
C SER A 758 -12.86 23.75 -7.21
N THR A 759 -14.02 24.32 -6.75
CA THR A 759 -14.50 25.61 -7.23
C THR A 759 -13.54 26.75 -6.85
N LEU A 760 -13.01 26.72 -5.62
CA LEU A 760 -12.00 27.69 -5.18
C LEU A 760 -10.77 27.63 -6.09
N GLY A 761 -10.26 26.42 -6.42
CA GLY A 761 -9.12 26.25 -7.33
C GLY A 761 -9.37 26.88 -8.70
N GLY A 762 -10.53 26.64 -9.29
CA GLY A 762 -10.90 27.23 -10.58
C GLY A 762 -11.10 28.75 -10.53
N LEU A 763 -11.70 29.29 -9.47
CA LEU A 763 -11.87 30.72 -9.28
C LEU A 763 -10.54 31.45 -9.05
N VAL A 764 -9.62 30.84 -8.31
CA VAL A 764 -8.25 31.34 -8.13
C VAL A 764 -7.54 31.41 -9.49
N ALA A 765 -7.61 30.35 -10.29
CA ALA A 765 -7.03 30.33 -11.63
C ALA A 765 -7.63 31.37 -12.55
N TRP A 766 -8.95 31.53 -12.53
CA TRP A 766 -9.65 32.57 -13.28
C TRP A 766 -9.20 33.98 -12.85
N GLY A 767 -9.12 34.25 -11.54
CA GLY A 767 -8.73 35.55 -10.99
C GLY A 767 -7.28 35.93 -11.31
N VAL A 768 -6.34 34.97 -11.23
CA VAL A 768 -4.93 35.19 -11.62
C VAL A 768 -4.81 35.44 -13.12
N SER A 769 -5.53 34.67 -13.94
CA SER A 769 -5.54 34.86 -15.41
C SER A 769 -6.17 36.18 -15.84
N PHE A 770 -7.08 36.75 -15.03
CA PHE A 770 -7.73 38.03 -15.30
C PHE A 770 -6.84 39.23 -14.95
N ARG A 771 -6.01 39.12 -13.89
CA ARG A 771 -5.14 40.21 -13.42
C ARG A 771 -3.82 40.33 -14.16
N SER A 772 -3.33 39.26 -14.79
CA SER A 772 -2.03 39.26 -15.46
C SER A 772 -2.17 39.64 -16.95
N SER A 773 -1.83 40.85 -17.29
CA SER A 773 -1.73 41.34 -18.67
C SER A 773 -0.43 40.90 -19.37
N SER A 774 0.50 40.26 -18.70
CA SER A 774 1.77 39.74 -19.22
C SER A 774 1.85 38.24 -18.98
N GLY A 775 1.80 37.42 -20.04
CA GLY A 775 1.74 35.93 -19.95
C GLY A 775 2.89 35.27 -19.20
N LYS A 776 4.00 35.95 -18.94
CA LYS A 776 5.17 35.39 -18.23
C LYS A 776 5.05 35.29 -16.70
N ALA A 777 4.10 36.03 -16.07
CA ALA A 777 3.95 36.07 -14.60
C ALA A 777 2.82 35.19 -14.06
N VAL A 778 2.02 34.55 -14.92
CA VAL A 778 0.80 33.80 -14.52
C VAL A 778 1.17 32.52 -13.76
N LEU A 779 2.13 31.76 -14.26
CA LEU A 779 2.48 30.44 -13.70
C LEU A 779 3.04 30.52 -12.27
N PRO A 780 4.05 31.38 -11.96
CA PRO A 780 4.56 31.46 -10.58
C PRO A 780 3.54 31.99 -9.57
N GLN A 781 2.68 32.94 -9.98
CA GLN A 781 1.60 33.43 -9.12
C GLN A 781 0.55 32.32 -8.85
N MET A 782 0.25 31.52 -9.85
CA MET A 782 -0.67 30.41 -9.74
C MET A 782 -0.15 29.34 -8.77
N VAL A 783 1.12 28.94 -8.92
CA VAL A 783 1.77 27.97 -8.01
C VAL A 783 1.77 28.49 -6.58
N LEU A 784 2.07 29.77 -6.38
CA LEU A 784 2.06 30.37 -5.04
C LEU A 784 0.66 30.32 -4.41
N VAL A 785 -0.38 30.76 -5.13
CA VAL A 785 -1.75 30.86 -4.57
C VAL A 785 -2.35 29.48 -4.36
N LEU A 786 -2.15 28.52 -5.26
CA LEU A 786 -2.58 27.14 -5.06
C LEU A 786 -1.83 26.47 -3.91
N GLY A 787 -0.52 26.74 -3.77
CA GLY A 787 0.27 26.27 -2.64
C GLY A 787 -0.24 26.79 -1.29
N VAL A 788 -0.53 28.09 -1.20
CA VAL A 788 -1.14 28.70 0.00
C VAL A 788 -2.51 28.09 0.29
N SER A 789 -3.36 27.92 -0.74
CA SER A 789 -4.69 27.33 -0.59
C SER A 789 -4.61 25.88 -0.09
N THR A 790 -3.65 25.09 -0.59
CA THR A 790 -3.39 23.71 -0.12
C THR A 790 -2.91 23.71 1.33
N GLY A 791 -2.05 24.67 1.71
CA GLY A 791 -1.61 24.84 3.11
C GLY A 791 -2.77 25.18 4.06
N VAL A 792 -3.69 26.04 3.62
CA VAL A 792 -4.92 26.37 4.38
C VAL A 792 -5.81 25.14 4.53
N LEU A 793 -6.06 24.38 3.45
CA LEU A 793 -6.81 23.13 3.50
C LEU A 793 -6.19 22.16 4.52
N TYR A 794 -4.88 21.97 4.45
CA TYR A 794 -4.15 21.10 5.39
C TYR A 794 -4.35 21.57 6.85
N ALA A 795 -4.17 22.87 7.12
CA ALA A 795 -4.32 23.42 8.47
C ALA A 795 -5.77 23.27 9.00
N VAL A 796 -6.79 23.45 8.14
CA VAL A 796 -8.19 23.24 8.50
C VAL A 796 -8.46 21.76 8.81
N CYS A 797 -7.99 20.83 7.98
CA CYS A 797 -8.19 19.40 8.21
C CYS A 797 -7.45 18.91 9.47
N ALA A 798 -6.20 19.35 9.69
CA ALA A 798 -5.44 19.05 10.90
C ALA A 798 -6.11 19.63 12.15
N GLY A 799 -6.53 20.90 12.10
CA GLY A 799 -7.27 21.54 13.18
C GLY A 799 -8.59 20.82 13.50
N CYS A 800 -9.34 20.40 12.49
CA CYS A 800 -10.58 19.66 12.67
C CYS A 800 -10.33 18.32 13.40
N LEU A 801 -9.31 17.57 13.04
CA LEU A 801 -8.97 16.31 13.72
C LEU A 801 -8.45 16.55 15.14
N ILE A 802 -7.56 17.52 15.32
CA ILE A 802 -6.90 17.78 16.63
C ILE A 802 -7.88 18.36 17.63
N VAL A 803 -8.71 19.33 17.22
CA VAL A 803 -9.59 20.07 18.14
C VAL A 803 -10.92 19.39 18.33
N TRP A 804 -11.53 18.87 17.26
CA TRP A 804 -12.89 18.33 17.28
C TRP A 804 -12.99 16.83 17.03
N ALA A 805 -11.86 16.15 16.88
CA ALA A 805 -11.80 14.70 16.54
C ALA A 805 -12.51 14.37 15.21
N GLY A 806 -12.58 15.36 14.29
CA GLY A 806 -13.29 15.23 13.02
C GLY A 806 -12.34 14.83 11.88
N TRP A 807 -12.64 13.73 11.21
CA TRP A 807 -11.91 13.34 10.00
C TRP A 807 -12.61 13.85 8.76
N VAL A 808 -12.03 14.87 8.11
CA VAL A 808 -12.55 15.48 6.90
C VAL A 808 -11.69 15.11 5.67
N PRO A 809 -12.27 15.02 4.46
CA PRO A 809 -11.57 14.52 3.28
C PRO A 809 -10.54 15.53 2.74
N MET A 810 -9.30 15.44 3.22
CA MET A 810 -8.18 16.30 2.85
C MET A 810 -7.68 16.02 1.43
N VAL A 811 -7.41 14.76 1.13
CA VAL A 811 -6.80 14.33 -0.15
C VAL A 811 -7.71 14.64 -1.34
N PRO A 812 -8.97 14.21 -1.37
CA PRO A 812 -9.83 14.50 -2.52
C PRO A 812 -10.10 15.99 -2.69
N ALA A 813 -10.22 16.78 -1.60
CA ALA A 813 -10.37 18.22 -1.67
C ALA A 813 -9.11 18.91 -2.24
N GLY A 814 -7.92 18.47 -1.83
CA GLY A 814 -6.64 18.97 -2.36
C GLY A 814 -6.45 18.64 -3.85
N LEU A 815 -6.74 17.41 -4.25
CA LEU A 815 -6.72 17.02 -5.65
C LEU A 815 -7.73 17.83 -6.49
N GLY A 816 -8.95 18.03 -5.99
CA GLY A 816 -9.96 18.83 -6.64
C GLY A 816 -9.53 20.28 -6.84
N LEU A 817 -8.94 20.90 -5.80
CA LEU A 817 -8.35 22.24 -5.86
C LEU A 817 -7.27 22.36 -6.95
N LEU A 818 -6.32 21.43 -6.95
CA LEU A 818 -5.18 21.44 -7.86
C LEU A 818 -5.59 21.14 -9.31
N ILE A 819 -6.42 20.13 -9.54
CA ILE A 819 -6.89 19.74 -10.88
C ILE A 819 -7.77 20.84 -11.49
N ALA A 820 -8.69 21.42 -10.73
CA ALA A 820 -9.53 22.51 -11.20
C ALA A 820 -8.69 23.75 -11.52
N GLY A 821 -7.76 24.14 -10.62
CA GLY A 821 -6.88 25.28 -10.83
C GLY A 821 -5.97 25.12 -12.06
N SER A 822 -5.31 23.98 -12.18
CA SER A 822 -4.44 23.67 -13.32
C SER A 822 -5.24 23.56 -14.63
N GLY A 823 -6.38 22.87 -14.61
CA GLY A 823 -7.25 22.68 -15.76
C GLY A 823 -7.76 24.01 -16.33
N VAL A 824 -8.25 24.89 -15.46
CA VAL A 824 -8.71 26.26 -15.87
C VAL A 824 -7.55 27.04 -16.48
N THR A 825 -6.36 27.00 -15.88
CA THR A 825 -5.19 27.68 -16.40
C THR A 825 -4.83 27.20 -17.82
N VAL A 826 -4.79 25.89 -18.02
CA VAL A 826 -4.48 25.29 -19.34
C VAL A 826 -5.54 25.62 -20.38
N ILE A 827 -6.83 25.53 -20.03
CA ILE A 827 -7.90 25.83 -20.98
C ILE A 827 -7.88 27.31 -21.38
N LEU A 828 -7.78 28.22 -20.41
CA LEU A 828 -7.78 29.66 -20.68
C LEU A 828 -6.52 30.07 -21.46
N SER A 829 -5.34 29.48 -21.23
CA SER A 829 -4.13 29.75 -21.98
C SER A 829 -4.22 29.26 -23.43
N ARG A 830 -4.77 28.06 -23.67
CA ARG A 830 -4.98 27.52 -25.02
C ARG A 830 -6.00 28.31 -25.83
N VAL A 831 -7.08 28.75 -25.18
CA VAL A 831 -8.09 29.58 -25.85
C VAL A 831 -7.53 30.96 -26.16
N SER A 832 -6.72 31.55 -25.28
CA SER A 832 -6.04 32.83 -25.53
C SER A 832 -5.00 32.74 -26.67
N SER A 833 -4.26 31.62 -26.73
CA SER A 833 -3.29 31.41 -27.84
C SER A 833 -3.96 31.16 -29.20
N ARG A 834 -5.12 30.46 -29.23
CA ARG A 834 -5.93 30.28 -30.44
C ARG A 834 -6.63 31.58 -30.91
N ALA A 835 -6.85 32.52 -30.00
CA ALA A 835 -7.37 33.85 -30.33
C ALA A 835 -6.27 34.82 -30.85
N LEU A 836 -4.99 34.43 -30.73
CA LEU A 836 -3.80 35.13 -31.22
C LEU A 836 -3.21 34.50 -32.49
N GLN A 837 -3.63 33.33 -32.89
CA GLN A 837 -3.45 32.67 -34.18
C GLN A 837 -4.68 32.96 -35.07
#